data_c886c09d287abcaf542938f3075e527d
#
_entry.id   c886c09d287abcaf542938f3075e527d
#
_cell.length_a   1.000
_cell.length_b   1.000
_cell.length_c   1.000
_cell.angle_alpha   90.00
_cell.angle_beta   90.00
_cell.angle_gamma   90.00
#
_symmetry.space_group_name_H-M   'P 1'
#
loop_
_entity.id
_entity.type
_entity.pdbx_description
1 polymer ?
#
loop_
_entity_poly.entity_id
_entity_poly.type
_entity_poly.pdbx_seq_one_letter_code
_entity_poly.pdbx_strand_id
1 'polypeptide(L)'
;MLQEVIELHDSAVSLLVEKVRRNNNVTFKSPTGSGKTYMMADLMNRILSERDDIVFIVSTLSKGNLGQQNYEKFVEYQQQGDFPLLKPYIISTSLSNEESLFIPTDYNVYVLPRDLYKEGGLLMRGTMANFLQEITANIFGSGINKQIYVIKDECHQATNNLDELANLYFTKIINISATPKLSRGQVPDVEITEDQAINARLIKRVELCEDKVDISVAINKFEEIKEKYRNLLGVNPCLIVQISNKDKADEELSKIFNVLNKPEHQALKWMTIMQKTQKGKESNEGSDTNDDCKHKGLPVSRWRDYVKESRSTVDIIIFKMVISEGWDIPRACMLYQFRNSESEQLDEQVLGRVRRNPRLLDFEKLSDEAKELAMTAWVWGLRKKDEAKIRYTRLFEEPSDITDHLKIKTTRLKPLTQRSDFDVEEYLNTKPKHATYGSIFNLYRKIKNADKEIKEMCSSYATDTDRWFLFAENVDDIISKNSSYLCDYAKSMELSTDDSGSVKEVSFPIESSYTDLGKYVNIGDWVWKRKGVDSEKFSFDSDAEREFAEILKELAQDDNNEDKRVAMRVTVGKRNPRAGEVLLDGSIVPQKLNPQKKYLWGKNFLSRSEIKFEYCLGTIHSSYPDFIMKDSYGRIHLFEVKSVNCSNISHFDSDEYKDKMEELKRCYKQASLLTGYYFYLPVLKDESWHISLLSNGNETTLTLNQFKNFVKTNK
;
A
#
# COMPACT_ATOMS: atom_id res chain seq x y z
N MET A 1 28.42 3.45 -13.39
CA MET A 1 27.56 2.61 -12.50
C MET A 1 28.03 1.17 -12.69
N LEU A 2 27.98 0.34 -11.65
CA LEU A 2 28.34 -1.08 -11.76
C LEU A 2 27.36 -1.79 -12.72
N GLN A 3 27.86 -2.76 -13.48
CA GLN A 3 27.05 -3.50 -14.44
C GLN A 3 25.89 -4.24 -13.77
N GLU A 4 26.14 -4.86 -12.62
CA GLU A 4 25.13 -5.58 -11.84
C GLU A 4 24.00 -4.66 -11.32
N VAL A 5 24.32 -3.39 -11.03
CA VAL A 5 23.31 -2.39 -10.64
C VAL A 5 22.43 -2.05 -11.83
N ILE A 6 23.04 -1.84 -13.01
CA ILE A 6 22.31 -1.53 -14.23
C ILE A 6 21.36 -2.69 -14.57
N GLU A 7 21.84 -3.92 -14.55
CA GLU A 7 21.05 -5.11 -14.86
C GLU A 7 19.90 -5.33 -13.86
N LEU A 8 20.15 -5.13 -12.56
CA LEU A 8 19.13 -5.24 -11.54
C LEU A 8 18.04 -4.17 -11.71
N HIS A 9 18.43 -2.92 -11.93
CA HIS A 9 17.47 -1.82 -12.13
C HIS A 9 16.69 -2.01 -13.43
N ASP A 10 17.36 -2.36 -14.53
CA ASP A 10 16.71 -2.59 -15.83
C ASP A 10 15.70 -3.74 -15.76
N SER A 11 16.07 -4.84 -15.14
CA SER A 11 15.17 -5.99 -14.92
C SER A 11 13.96 -5.62 -14.09
N ALA A 12 14.15 -4.92 -12.96
CA ALA A 12 13.07 -4.51 -12.08
C ALA A 12 12.12 -3.52 -12.76
N VAL A 13 12.67 -2.51 -13.47
CA VAL A 13 11.85 -1.50 -14.15
C VAL A 13 11.13 -2.09 -15.36
N SER A 14 11.77 -2.98 -16.13
CA SER A 14 11.12 -3.68 -17.24
C SER A 14 9.92 -4.50 -16.80
N LEU A 15 10.08 -5.24 -15.69
CA LEU A 15 8.96 -5.98 -15.08
C LEU A 15 7.88 -5.04 -14.54
N LEU A 16 8.29 -3.92 -13.94
CA LEU A 16 7.35 -2.92 -13.41
C LEU A 16 6.53 -2.27 -14.52
N VAL A 17 7.15 -1.91 -15.65
CA VAL A 17 6.45 -1.42 -16.85
C VAL A 17 5.43 -2.44 -17.35
N GLU A 18 5.81 -3.73 -17.44
CA GLU A 18 4.89 -4.80 -17.84
C GLU A 18 3.69 -4.92 -16.89
N LYS A 19 3.93 -4.89 -15.57
CA LYS A 19 2.87 -4.95 -14.57
C LYS A 19 1.94 -3.74 -14.62
N VAL A 20 2.48 -2.53 -14.77
CA VAL A 20 1.71 -1.28 -14.90
C VAL A 20 0.83 -1.30 -16.15
N ARG A 21 1.30 -1.88 -17.28
CA ARG A 21 0.46 -2.02 -18.48
C ARG A 21 -0.78 -2.89 -18.23
N ARG A 22 -0.62 -3.99 -17.47
CA ARG A 22 -1.66 -4.99 -17.25
C ARG A 22 -2.59 -4.67 -16.09
N ASN A 23 -2.08 -4.05 -15.02
CA ASN A 23 -2.79 -3.83 -13.77
C ASN A 23 -3.03 -2.35 -13.51
N ASN A 24 -4.15 -2.01 -12.87
CA ASN A 24 -4.46 -0.64 -12.47
C ASN A 24 -3.83 -0.26 -11.12
N ASN A 25 -3.47 -1.23 -10.30
CA ASN A 25 -2.79 -1.04 -9.04
C ASN A 25 -1.60 -2.00 -8.98
N VAL A 26 -0.40 -1.44 -8.81
CA VAL A 26 0.86 -2.19 -8.81
C VAL A 26 1.67 -1.80 -7.60
N THR A 27 2.25 -2.77 -6.91
CA THR A 27 3.11 -2.55 -5.75
C THR A 27 4.53 -3.00 -6.04
N PHE A 28 5.46 -2.08 -5.87
CA PHE A 28 6.90 -2.31 -5.97
C PHE A 28 7.56 -2.19 -4.61
N LYS A 29 8.18 -3.28 -4.15
CA LYS A 29 8.97 -3.34 -2.93
C LYS A 29 10.46 -3.33 -3.26
N SER A 30 11.21 -2.45 -2.60
CA SER A 30 12.66 -2.39 -2.78
C SER A 30 13.31 -1.80 -1.52
N PRO A 31 14.44 -2.34 -1.03
CA PRO A 31 15.09 -1.90 0.20
C PRO A 31 15.42 -0.40 0.18
N THR A 32 15.52 0.21 1.36
CA THR A 32 16.00 1.59 1.47
C THR A 32 17.44 1.68 0.98
N GLY A 33 17.71 2.63 0.09
CA GLY A 33 19.05 2.80 -0.49
C GLY A 33 19.27 2.10 -1.84
N SER A 34 18.29 1.32 -2.34
CA SER A 34 18.37 0.59 -3.61
C SER A 34 18.17 1.44 -4.87
N GLY A 35 18.01 2.76 -4.77
CA GLY A 35 17.82 3.63 -5.93
C GLY A 35 16.38 3.80 -6.39
N LYS A 36 15.38 3.68 -5.50
CA LYS A 36 13.94 3.83 -5.82
C LYS A 36 13.65 5.08 -6.67
N THR A 37 14.21 6.24 -6.32
CA THR A 37 13.98 7.49 -7.07
C THR A 37 14.49 7.42 -8.51
N TYR A 38 15.61 6.75 -8.75
CA TYR A 38 16.15 6.51 -10.10
C TYR A 38 15.22 5.59 -10.89
N MET A 39 14.78 4.48 -10.28
CA MET A 39 13.86 3.54 -10.91
C MET A 39 12.48 4.15 -11.19
N MET A 40 12.00 5.07 -10.33
CA MET A 40 10.78 5.85 -10.61
C MET A 40 10.95 6.72 -11.86
N ALA A 41 12.08 7.40 -11.99
CA ALA A 41 12.36 8.23 -13.15
C ALA A 41 12.49 7.40 -14.44
N ASP A 42 13.14 6.26 -14.38
CA ASP A 42 13.26 5.31 -15.51
C ASP A 42 11.90 4.74 -15.92
N LEU A 43 11.08 4.31 -14.94
CA LEU A 43 9.71 3.86 -15.19
C LEU A 43 8.89 4.91 -15.94
N MET A 44 8.89 6.15 -15.43
CA MET A 44 8.16 7.25 -16.06
C MET A 44 8.69 7.53 -17.48
N ASN A 45 10.00 7.58 -17.66
CA ASN A 45 10.61 7.85 -18.95
C ASN A 45 10.29 6.75 -19.98
N ARG A 46 10.32 5.48 -19.60
CA ARG A 46 9.95 4.35 -20.49
C ARG A 46 8.48 4.41 -20.89
N ILE A 47 7.58 4.67 -19.95
CA ILE A 47 6.15 4.79 -20.27
C ILE A 47 5.88 5.99 -21.17
N LEU A 48 6.53 7.14 -20.92
CA LEU A 48 6.41 8.33 -21.77
C LEU A 48 7.02 8.17 -23.15
N SER A 49 7.98 7.25 -23.34
CA SER A 49 8.53 6.93 -24.67
C SER A 49 7.55 6.17 -25.55
N GLU A 50 6.57 5.51 -24.95
CA GLU A 50 5.55 4.73 -25.67
C GLU A 50 4.25 5.50 -25.86
N ARG A 51 3.97 6.45 -24.95
CA ARG A 51 2.68 7.15 -24.86
C ARG A 51 2.88 8.58 -24.40
N ASP A 52 2.36 9.54 -25.15
CA ASP A 52 2.38 10.97 -24.85
C ASP A 52 1.13 11.48 -24.13
N ASP A 53 0.10 10.62 -24.02
CA ASP A 53 -1.18 10.91 -23.35
C ASP A 53 -1.18 10.61 -21.84
N ILE A 54 0.00 10.49 -21.22
CA ILE A 54 0.14 10.18 -19.80
C ILE A 54 0.75 11.36 -19.03
N VAL A 55 0.23 11.56 -17.83
CA VAL A 55 0.77 12.46 -16.81
C VAL A 55 1.00 11.68 -15.52
N PHE A 56 2.17 11.86 -14.93
CA PHE A 56 2.50 11.28 -13.64
C PHE A 56 2.29 12.27 -12.49
N ILE A 57 1.69 11.79 -11.40
CA ILE A 57 1.65 12.48 -10.12
C ILE A 57 2.44 11.65 -9.12
N VAL A 58 3.57 12.19 -8.65
CA VAL A 58 4.42 11.55 -7.65
C VAL A 58 4.06 12.12 -6.29
N SER A 59 3.32 11.36 -5.50
CA SER A 59 2.94 11.71 -4.13
C SER A 59 4.05 11.29 -3.17
N THR A 60 4.60 12.24 -2.43
CA THR A 60 5.69 12.01 -1.49
C THR A 60 5.38 12.57 -0.11
N LEU A 61 6.12 12.11 0.90
CA LEU A 61 6.02 12.66 2.24
C LEU A 61 6.55 14.10 2.31
N SER A 62 5.88 14.96 3.06
CA SER A 62 6.32 16.34 3.27
C SER A 62 7.41 16.46 4.31
N LYS A 63 7.48 15.50 5.23
CA LYS A 63 8.54 15.47 6.22
C LYS A 63 9.90 15.22 5.58
N GLY A 64 10.92 15.90 6.03
CA GLY A 64 12.29 15.75 5.52
C GLY A 64 12.51 16.34 4.12
N ASN A 65 11.57 17.12 3.59
CA ASN A 65 11.69 17.78 2.26
C ASN A 65 11.82 16.79 1.08
N LEU A 66 11.25 15.59 1.21
CA LEU A 66 11.34 14.52 0.20
C LEU A 66 10.75 14.94 -1.15
N GLY A 67 9.67 15.72 -1.14
CA GLY A 67 9.08 16.26 -2.38
C GLY A 67 10.08 17.11 -3.15
N GLN A 68 10.74 18.03 -2.47
CA GLN A 68 11.77 18.87 -3.07
C GLN A 68 12.97 18.03 -3.57
N GLN A 69 13.41 17.06 -2.78
CA GLN A 69 14.52 16.16 -3.17
C GLN A 69 14.19 15.32 -4.42
N ASN A 70 12.99 14.75 -4.50
CA ASN A 70 12.55 13.99 -5.68
C ASN A 70 12.47 14.91 -6.91
N TYR A 71 11.91 16.11 -6.75
CA TYR A 71 11.84 17.09 -7.83
C TYR A 71 13.23 17.45 -8.35
N GLU A 72 14.17 17.81 -7.44
CA GLU A 72 15.55 18.18 -7.80
C GLU A 72 16.25 17.01 -8.52
N LYS A 73 16.05 15.76 -8.08
CA LYS A 73 16.60 14.58 -8.73
C LYS A 73 16.02 14.35 -10.12
N PHE A 74 14.72 14.52 -10.31
CA PHE A 74 14.09 14.38 -11.62
C PHE A 74 14.60 15.46 -12.60
N VAL A 75 14.78 16.70 -12.11
CA VAL A 75 15.39 17.77 -12.90
C VAL A 75 16.85 17.44 -13.25
N GLU A 76 17.62 16.95 -12.27
CA GLU A 76 19.02 16.54 -12.48
C GLU A 76 19.12 15.45 -13.56
N TYR A 77 18.33 14.39 -13.47
CA TYR A 77 18.32 13.29 -14.46
C TYR A 77 17.90 13.76 -15.85
N GLN A 78 16.93 14.65 -15.93
CA GLN A 78 16.49 15.22 -17.20
C GLN A 78 17.61 16.07 -17.83
N GLN A 79 18.28 16.91 -17.04
CA GLN A 79 19.37 17.77 -17.52
C GLN A 79 20.64 17.00 -17.92
N GLN A 80 20.93 15.89 -17.22
CA GLN A 80 22.06 15.00 -17.56
C GLN A 80 21.77 14.13 -18.79
N GLY A 81 20.52 14.08 -19.24
CA GLY A 81 20.10 13.28 -20.39
C GLY A 81 19.82 11.82 -20.07
N ASP A 82 19.83 11.42 -18.79
CA ASP A 82 19.48 10.07 -18.38
C ASP A 82 18.01 9.77 -18.70
N PHE A 83 17.11 10.71 -18.38
CA PHE A 83 15.67 10.59 -18.64
C PHE A 83 15.12 11.86 -19.30
N PRO A 84 15.37 12.06 -20.58
CA PRO A 84 15.11 13.33 -21.27
C PRO A 84 13.62 13.65 -21.48
N LEU A 85 12.72 12.66 -21.39
CA LEU A 85 11.29 12.86 -21.60
C LEU A 85 10.57 13.44 -20.38
N LEU A 86 11.20 13.43 -19.22
CA LEU A 86 10.61 13.98 -17.99
C LEU A 86 10.54 15.51 -18.06
N LYS A 87 9.39 16.07 -17.73
CA LYS A 87 9.17 17.51 -17.51
C LYS A 87 8.62 17.68 -16.11
N PRO A 88 9.50 17.72 -15.08
CA PRO A 88 9.05 17.77 -13.69
C PRO A 88 8.58 19.14 -13.28
N TYR A 89 7.52 19.18 -12.45
CA TYR A 89 6.98 20.35 -11.77
C TYR A 89 6.66 20.01 -10.32
N ILE A 90 7.05 20.87 -9.39
CA ILE A 90 6.68 20.71 -7.98
C ILE A 90 5.48 21.57 -7.63
N ILE A 91 4.45 20.96 -7.10
CA ILE A 91 3.28 21.68 -6.59
C ILE A 91 3.66 22.22 -5.20
N SER A 92 3.77 23.53 -5.07
CA SER A 92 4.25 24.17 -3.83
C SER A 92 3.15 24.86 -3.03
N THR A 93 3.37 24.95 -1.70
CA THR A 93 2.47 25.63 -0.75
C THR A 93 2.70 27.13 -0.64
N SER A 94 3.72 27.68 -1.29
CA SER A 94 4.19 29.04 -1.08
C SER A 94 3.31 30.14 -1.70
N LEU A 95 2.22 29.75 -2.35
CA LEU A 95 1.24 30.70 -2.87
C LEU A 95 0.27 31.09 -1.76
N SER A 96 0.33 32.37 -1.40
CA SER A 96 -0.43 33.02 -0.34
C SER A 96 -1.94 32.79 -0.41
N ASN A 97 -2.59 32.86 0.72
CA ASN A 97 -3.94 32.47 1.07
C ASN A 97 -5.12 32.99 0.24
N GLU A 98 -4.94 33.75 -0.84
CA GLU A 98 -6.02 34.47 -1.52
C GLU A 98 -6.09 34.27 -3.04
N GLU A 99 -5.07 33.69 -3.67
CA GLU A 99 -5.11 33.47 -5.12
C GLU A 99 -5.33 31.99 -5.42
N SER A 100 -6.29 31.71 -6.31
CA SER A 100 -6.52 30.37 -6.82
C SER A 100 -5.22 29.81 -7.40
N LEU A 101 -4.73 28.74 -6.82
CA LEU A 101 -3.51 28.09 -7.24
C LEU A 101 -3.68 27.64 -8.70
N PHE A 102 -2.94 28.23 -9.58
CA PHE A 102 -2.85 27.74 -10.95
C PHE A 102 -1.74 26.70 -11.02
N ILE A 103 -2.09 25.46 -11.34
CA ILE A 103 -1.13 24.41 -11.63
C ILE A 103 -1.00 24.33 -13.15
N PRO A 104 0.17 24.66 -13.73
CA PRO A 104 0.36 24.60 -15.18
C PRO A 104 0.22 23.18 -15.71
N THR A 105 -0.32 23.02 -16.90
CA THR A 105 -0.62 21.71 -17.53
C THR A 105 0.43 21.27 -18.55
N ASP A 106 1.48 22.06 -18.75
CA ASP A 106 2.54 21.81 -19.76
C ASP A 106 3.58 20.76 -19.34
N TYR A 107 3.49 20.29 -18.12
CA TYR A 107 4.38 19.30 -17.53
C TYR A 107 3.78 17.90 -17.62
N ASN A 108 4.64 16.87 -17.47
CA ASN A 108 4.19 15.48 -17.49
C ASN A 108 4.54 14.70 -16.19
N VAL A 109 5.29 15.31 -15.27
CA VAL A 109 5.61 14.75 -13.95
C VAL A 109 5.36 15.81 -12.89
N TYR A 110 4.34 15.62 -12.06
CA TYR A 110 3.99 16.52 -10.97
C TYR A 110 4.36 15.91 -9.63
N VAL A 111 5.25 16.57 -8.89
CA VAL A 111 5.60 16.15 -7.54
C VAL A 111 4.64 16.82 -6.55
N LEU A 112 3.91 15.99 -5.80
CA LEU A 112 2.87 16.41 -4.86
C LEU A 112 3.29 16.11 -3.42
N PRO A 113 3.78 17.12 -2.65
CA PRO A 113 4.10 16.95 -1.24
C PRO A 113 2.84 16.69 -0.39
N ARG A 114 2.95 15.80 0.60
CA ARG A 114 1.83 15.32 1.41
C ARG A 114 1.06 16.42 2.17
N ASP A 115 1.72 17.50 2.57
CA ASP A 115 1.06 18.58 3.31
C ASP A 115 -0.06 19.25 2.51
N LEU A 116 -0.07 19.10 1.19
CA LEU A 116 -1.08 19.69 0.31
C LEU A 116 -2.43 18.98 0.38
N TYR A 117 -2.50 17.73 0.82
CA TYR A 117 -3.74 16.96 0.94
C TYR A 117 -4.12 16.59 2.38
N LYS A 118 -3.59 17.29 3.38
CA LYS A 118 -4.12 17.27 4.76
C LYS A 118 -5.46 18.00 4.83
N GLU A 119 -6.24 17.68 5.85
CA GLU A 119 -7.48 18.40 6.16
C GLU A 119 -7.24 19.91 6.19
N GLY A 120 -8.00 20.67 5.42
CA GLY A 120 -7.79 22.10 5.19
C GLY A 120 -6.70 22.47 4.17
N GLY A 121 -6.01 21.50 3.58
CA GLY A 121 -5.02 21.69 2.51
C GLY A 121 -5.65 22.03 1.15
N LEU A 122 -4.78 22.27 0.15
CA LEU A 122 -5.19 22.70 -1.20
C LEU A 122 -6.09 21.70 -1.93
N LEU A 123 -5.91 20.40 -1.72
CA LEU A 123 -6.77 19.35 -2.29
C LEU A 123 -8.21 19.47 -1.80
N MET A 124 -8.38 19.75 -0.50
CA MET A 124 -9.69 19.93 0.12
C MET A 124 -10.40 21.21 -0.31
N ARG A 125 -9.68 22.16 -0.92
CA ARG A 125 -10.25 23.40 -1.49
C ARG A 125 -10.67 23.31 -2.95
N GLY A 126 -10.66 22.11 -3.53
CA GLY A 126 -11.06 21.88 -4.93
C GLY A 126 -10.00 22.22 -5.99
N THR A 127 -8.90 22.87 -5.62
CA THR A 127 -7.86 23.29 -6.59
C THR A 127 -7.24 22.10 -7.31
N MET A 128 -6.98 21.01 -6.57
CA MET A 128 -6.41 19.79 -7.15
C MET A 128 -7.45 19.06 -8.02
N ALA A 129 -8.69 19.01 -7.61
CA ALA A 129 -9.76 18.41 -8.41
C ALA A 129 -9.92 19.15 -9.74
N ASN A 130 -9.89 20.48 -9.73
CA ASN A 130 -9.93 21.29 -10.93
C ASN A 130 -8.73 21.03 -11.86
N PHE A 131 -7.53 20.93 -11.31
CA PHE A 131 -6.34 20.57 -12.08
C PHE A 131 -6.44 19.18 -12.70
N LEU A 132 -6.91 18.18 -11.93
CA LEU A 132 -7.11 16.82 -12.41
C LEU A 132 -8.17 16.75 -13.50
N GLN A 133 -9.25 17.51 -13.36
CA GLN A 133 -10.27 17.64 -14.39
C GLN A 133 -9.73 18.30 -15.67
N GLU A 134 -8.90 19.33 -15.53
CA GLU A 134 -8.30 20.01 -16.69
C GLU A 134 -7.39 19.06 -17.48
N ILE A 135 -6.64 18.19 -16.81
CA ILE A 135 -5.77 17.19 -17.47
C ILE A 135 -6.60 16.09 -18.14
N THR A 136 -7.66 15.61 -17.49
CA THR A 136 -8.39 14.41 -17.93
C THR A 136 -9.59 14.71 -18.85
N ALA A 137 -10.14 15.91 -18.82
CA ALA A 137 -11.35 16.29 -19.56
C ALA A 137 -11.09 17.39 -20.58
N ASN A 138 -11.60 17.18 -21.77
CA ASN A 138 -11.65 18.20 -22.82
C ASN A 138 -12.91 19.05 -22.65
N ILE A 139 -12.78 20.28 -22.12
CA ILE A 139 -13.92 21.13 -21.76
C ILE A 139 -14.42 21.98 -22.93
N PHE A 140 -13.54 22.34 -23.88
CA PHE A 140 -13.84 23.24 -24.99
C PHE A 140 -13.19 22.80 -26.32
N GLY A 141 -13.03 21.52 -26.56
CA GLY A 141 -12.37 21.01 -27.76
C GLY A 141 -10.85 21.21 -27.82
N SER A 142 -10.27 21.75 -26.78
CA SER A 142 -8.82 22.03 -26.65
C SER A 142 -8.20 21.49 -25.37
N GLY A 143 -8.92 20.72 -24.59
CA GLY A 143 -8.40 20.11 -23.36
C GLY A 143 -7.43 18.96 -23.65
N ILE A 144 -6.50 18.75 -22.72
CA ILE A 144 -5.54 17.66 -22.79
C ILE A 144 -6.23 16.42 -22.20
N ASN A 145 -6.76 15.56 -23.06
CA ASN A 145 -7.33 14.28 -22.60
C ASN A 145 -6.21 13.31 -22.27
N LYS A 146 -5.58 13.46 -21.10
CA LYS A 146 -4.48 12.62 -20.63
C LYS A 146 -4.92 11.68 -19.51
N GLN A 147 -4.26 10.53 -19.44
CA GLN A 147 -4.41 9.58 -18.35
C GLN A 147 -3.47 9.96 -17.21
N ILE A 148 -3.98 9.85 -15.98
CA ILE A 148 -3.18 10.15 -14.79
C ILE A 148 -2.71 8.86 -14.14
N TYR A 149 -1.39 8.71 -14.03
CA TYR A 149 -0.74 7.64 -13.30
C TYR A 149 -0.16 8.20 -12.00
N VAL A 150 -0.59 7.66 -10.86
CA VAL A 150 -0.10 8.11 -9.55
C VAL A 150 0.97 7.17 -9.04
N ILE A 151 2.12 7.72 -8.70
CA ILE A 151 3.17 7.02 -7.97
C ILE A 151 3.11 7.47 -6.51
N LYS A 152 2.84 6.53 -5.60
CA LYS A 152 2.87 6.75 -4.16
C LYS A 152 4.22 6.32 -3.61
N ASP A 153 5.12 7.27 -3.42
CA ASP A 153 6.40 7.04 -2.78
C ASP A 153 6.21 6.93 -1.26
N GLU A 154 6.84 5.95 -0.63
CA GLU A 154 6.63 5.57 0.77
C GLU A 154 5.14 5.28 1.08
N CYS A 155 4.52 4.46 0.26
CA CYS A 155 3.09 4.14 0.29
C CYS A 155 2.58 3.47 1.58
N HIS A 156 3.47 3.10 2.49
CA HIS A 156 3.11 2.57 3.80
C HIS A 156 2.43 3.61 4.71
N GLN A 157 2.50 4.88 4.38
CA GLN A 157 1.79 5.93 5.10
C GLN A 157 0.43 6.22 4.46
N ALA A 158 -0.58 6.37 5.31
CA ALA A 158 -1.94 6.59 4.85
C ALA A 158 -2.09 7.86 3.99
N THR A 159 -2.79 7.73 2.88
CA THR A 159 -3.08 8.79 1.90
C THR A 159 -4.57 8.86 1.60
N ASN A 160 -5.42 8.78 2.64
CA ASN A 160 -6.87 8.66 2.50
C ASN A 160 -7.47 9.67 1.51
N ASN A 161 -7.12 10.95 1.64
CA ASN A 161 -7.65 11.99 0.75
C ASN A 161 -7.17 11.84 -0.71
N LEU A 162 -5.97 11.28 -0.93
CA LEU A 162 -5.50 10.97 -2.28
C LEU A 162 -6.22 9.73 -2.83
N ASP A 163 -6.56 8.79 -1.96
CA ASP A 163 -7.28 7.57 -2.31
C ASP A 163 -8.73 7.86 -2.73
N GLU A 164 -9.35 8.90 -2.17
CA GLU A 164 -10.65 9.40 -2.62
C GLU A 164 -10.62 9.90 -4.06
N LEU A 165 -9.56 10.61 -4.44
CA LEU A 165 -9.36 11.08 -5.81
C LEU A 165 -8.98 9.96 -6.78
N ALA A 166 -8.43 8.86 -6.26
CA ALA A 166 -7.96 7.74 -7.07
C ALA A 166 -9.09 7.12 -7.93
N ASN A 167 -10.27 6.99 -7.34
CA ASN A 167 -11.41 6.38 -8.04
C ASN A 167 -12.01 7.27 -9.13
N LEU A 168 -11.77 8.58 -9.07
CA LEU A 168 -12.37 9.55 -9.97
C LEU A 168 -11.46 9.90 -11.15
N TYR A 169 -10.15 10.03 -10.90
CA TYR A 169 -9.24 10.64 -11.88
C TYR A 169 -8.06 9.74 -12.26
N PHE A 170 -7.67 8.76 -11.41
CA PHE A 170 -6.44 8.03 -11.63
C PHE A 170 -6.68 6.74 -12.42
N THR A 171 -5.99 6.63 -13.54
CA THR A 171 -6.04 5.43 -14.37
C THR A 171 -5.20 4.30 -13.78
N LYS A 172 -4.05 4.65 -13.20
CA LYS A 172 -3.11 3.70 -12.58
C LYS A 172 -2.59 4.22 -11.25
N ILE A 173 -2.37 3.30 -10.32
CA ILE A 173 -1.74 3.57 -9.02
C ILE A 173 -0.51 2.66 -8.89
N ILE A 174 0.63 3.26 -8.61
CA ILE A 174 1.91 2.58 -8.45
C ILE A 174 2.42 2.87 -7.04
N ASN A 175 2.39 1.86 -6.19
CA ASN A 175 2.79 1.94 -4.79
C ASN A 175 4.26 1.54 -4.67
N ILE A 176 5.11 2.41 -4.16
CA ILE A 176 6.54 2.16 -3.99
C ILE A 176 6.93 2.34 -2.53
N SER A 177 7.58 1.35 -1.94
CA SER A 177 8.09 1.43 -0.57
C SER A 177 9.11 0.33 -0.28
N ALA A 178 9.93 0.51 0.75
CA ALA A 178 10.72 -0.58 1.33
C ALA A 178 9.84 -1.54 2.15
N THR A 179 8.80 -1.00 2.78
CA THR A 179 7.88 -1.74 3.64
C THR A 179 6.43 -1.42 3.27
N PRO A 180 5.95 -1.83 2.07
CA PRO A 180 4.59 -1.54 1.67
C PRO A 180 3.59 -2.24 2.62
N LYS A 181 2.52 -1.53 2.98
CA LYS A 181 1.41 -2.13 3.71
C LYS A 181 0.61 -3.01 2.75
N LEU A 182 0.92 -4.27 2.74
CA LEU A 182 0.17 -5.26 2.00
C LEU A 182 -0.90 -5.86 2.91
N SER A 183 -2.06 -6.17 2.34
CA SER A 183 -3.05 -6.97 3.05
C SER A 183 -2.45 -8.36 3.35
N ARG A 184 -2.92 -9.02 4.38
CA ARG A 184 -2.42 -10.36 4.75
C ARG A 184 -2.44 -11.29 3.55
N GLY A 185 -1.30 -11.92 3.27
CA GLY A 185 -1.16 -12.85 2.15
C GLY A 185 -0.91 -12.20 0.78
N GLN A 186 -0.96 -10.88 0.66
CA GLN A 186 -0.51 -10.20 -0.57
C GLN A 186 1.01 -10.16 -0.64
N VAL A 187 1.53 -10.31 -1.85
CA VAL A 187 2.94 -10.08 -2.18
C VAL A 187 3.04 -8.87 -3.12
N PRO A 188 4.16 -8.17 -3.11
CA PRO A 188 4.38 -7.10 -4.08
C PRO A 188 4.40 -7.67 -5.52
N ASP A 189 3.93 -6.89 -6.48
CA ASP A 189 3.93 -7.29 -7.90
C ASP A 189 5.34 -7.38 -8.48
N VAL A 190 6.23 -6.50 -7.97
CA VAL A 190 7.66 -6.47 -8.27
C VAL A 190 8.43 -6.28 -6.98
N GLU A 191 9.50 -7.04 -6.79
CA GLU A 191 10.35 -6.94 -5.61
C GLU A 191 11.82 -7.01 -6.00
N ILE A 192 12.61 -6.10 -5.44
CA ILE A 192 14.05 -6.27 -5.29
C ILE A 192 14.28 -6.75 -3.86
N THR A 193 14.79 -7.97 -3.72
CA THR A 193 15.11 -8.50 -2.40
C THR A 193 16.37 -7.86 -1.81
N GLU A 194 16.54 -7.99 -0.51
CA GLU A 194 17.74 -7.52 0.17
C GLU A 194 19.01 -8.19 -0.38
N ASP A 195 18.96 -9.49 -0.61
CA ASP A 195 20.07 -10.26 -1.17
C ASP A 195 20.44 -9.79 -2.58
N GLN A 196 19.46 -9.50 -3.44
CA GLN A 196 19.71 -8.95 -4.77
C GLN A 196 20.40 -7.58 -4.70
N ALA A 197 19.94 -6.71 -3.81
CA ALA A 197 20.53 -5.38 -3.64
C ALA A 197 21.95 -5.45 -3.05
N ILE A 198 22.22 -6.38 -2.14
CA ILE A 198 23.57 -6.65 -1.60
C ILE A 198 24.47 -7.21 -2.68
N ASN A 199 24.02 -8.21 -3.44
CA ASN A 199 24.81 -8.83 -4.51
C ASN A 199 25.14 -7.82 -5.63
N ALA A 200 24.24 -6.89 -5.92
CA ALA A 200 24.50 -5.78 -6.84
C ALA A 200 25.35 -4.65 -6.23
N ARG A 201 25.81 -4.75 -4.98
CA ARG A 201 26.61 -3.76 -4.26
C ARG A 201 25.90 -2.43 -3.96
N LEU A 202 24.58 -2.37 -4.14
CA LEU A 202 23.78 -1.17 -3.87
C LEU A 202 23.71 -0.85 -2.38
N ILE A 203 23.53 -1.88 -1.55
CA ILE A 203 23.41 -1.74 -0.11
C ILE A 203 24.41 -2.66 0.61
N LYS A 204 24.85 -2.24 1.80
CA LYS A 204 25.73 -3.00 2.66
C LYS A 204 25.00 -4.18 3.32
N ARG A 205 25.73 -5.25 3.60
CA ARG A 205 25.30 -6.27 4.54
C ARG A 205 25.26 -5.71 5.95
N VAL A 206 24.27 -6.11 6.72
CA VAL A 206 24.12 -5.73 8.11
C VAL A 206 24.66 -6.83 9.00
N GLU A 207 25.64 -6.48 9.80
CA GLU A 207 26.13 -7.29 10.90
C GLU A 207 25.41 -6.87 12.19
N LEU A 208 24.45 -7.66 12.64
CA LEU A 208 23.74 -7.41 13.89
C LEU A 208 24.65 -7.80 15.04
N CYS A 209 24.99 -6.81 15.85
CA CYS A 209 25.82 -6.97 17.03
C CYS A 209 24.95 -7.32 18.26
N GLU A 210 25.59 -7.78 19.35
CA GLU A 210 24.89 -8.23 20.55
C GLU A 210 23.91 -7.20 21.11
N ASP A 211 22.74 -7.68 21.52
CA ASP A 211 21.68 -6.90 22.15
C ASP A 211 22.10 -6.41 23.55
N LYS A 212 21.69 -5.19 23.90
CA LYS A 212 21.82 -4.57 25.23
C LYS A 212 23.27 -4.33 25.72
N VAL A 213 24.21 -4.21 24.81
CA VAL A 213 25.57 -3.81 25.10
C VAL A 213 25.64 -2.31 25.36
N ASP A 214 26.54 -1.90 26.27
CA ASP A 214 26.80 -0.47 26.52
C ASP A 214 27.33 0.23 25.26
N ILE A 215 26.94 1.50 25.07
CA ILE A 215 27.33 2.29 23.90
C ILE A 215 28.86 2.41 23.74
N SER A 216 29.61 2.29 24.82
CA SER A 216 31.10 2.27 24.79
C SER A 216 31.65 1.21 23.85
N VAL A 217 30.98 0.06 23.73
CA VAL A 217 31.40 -1.01 22.81
C VAL A 217 31.29 -0.57 21.36
N ALA A 218 30.19 0.12 20.99
CA ALA A 218 30.00 0.64 19.64
C ALA A 218 31.01 1.77 19.34
N ILE A 219 31.31 2.64 20.32
CA ILE A 219 32.28 3.73 20.15
C ILE A 219 33.70 3.15 20.00
N ASN A 220 34.11 2.17 20.83
CA ASN A 220 35.42 1.52 20.69
C ASN A 220 35.57 0.82 19.32
N LYS A 221 34.53 0.11 18.89
CA LYS A 221 34.49 -0.49 17.55
C LYS A 221 34.59 0.52 16.43
N PHE A 222 33.96 1.65 16.61
CA PHE A 222 34.01 2.76 15.62
C PHE A 222 35.45 3.29 15.50
N GLU A 223 36.17 3.50 16.59
CA GLU A 223 37.57 3.94 16.58
C GLU A 223 38.48 2.96 15.86
N GLU A 224 38.32 1.66 16.11
CA GLU A 224 39.06 0.61 15.39
C GLU A 224 38.87 0.67 13.86
N ILE A 225 37.67 0.95 13.43
CA ILE A 225 37.30 0.93 12.01
C ILE A 225 37.60 2.27 11.34
N LYS A 226 37.56 3.37 12.08
CA LYS A 226 37.70 4.74 11.54
C LYS A 226 38.98 4.91 10.70
N GLU A 227 40.12 4.44 11.22
CA GLU A 227 41.40 4.55 10.52
C GLU A 227 41.46 3.63 9.28
N LYS A 228 40.90 2.42 9.37
CA LYS A 228 40.80 1.51 8.22
C LYS A 228 39.92 2.11 7.11
N TYR A 229 38.79 2.71 7.49
CA TYR A 229 37.87 3.35 6.55
C TYR A 229 38.52 4.52 5.82
N ARG A 230 39.27 5.36 6.52
CA ARG A 230 40.02 6.47 5.94
C ARG A 230 41.11 6.00 4.98
N ASN A 231 41.89 5.03 5.40
CA ASN A 231 43.04 4.56 4.63
C ASN A 231 42.65 3.72 3.42
N LEU A 232 41.65 2.84 3.55
CA LEU A 232 41.26 1.92 2.49
C LEU A 232 40.20 2.51 1.54
N LEU A 233 39.27 3.30 2.10
CA LEU A 233 38.15 3.84 1.31
C LEU A 233 38.29 5.34 1.00
N GLY A 234 39.20 6.06 1.65
CA GLY A 234 39.33 7.52 1.49
C GLY A 234 38.06 8.29 1.96
N VAL A 235 37.27 7.69 2.83
CA VAL A 235 36.01 8.23 3.34
C VAL A 235 36.11 8.38 4.86
N ASN A 236 35.69 9.54 5.39
CA ASN A 236 35.51 9.69 6.84
C ASN A 236 34.22 8.98 7.27
N PRO A 237 34.28 7.85 8.01
CA PRO A 237 33.07 7.15 8.44
C PRO A 237 32.32 7.94 9.50
N CYS A 238 31.09 7.53 9.82
CA CYS A 238 30.40 7.99 11.02
C CYS A 238 29.54 6.89 11.67
N LEU A 239 29.40 7.01 12.99
CA LEU A 239 28.47 6.25 13.81
C LEU A 239 27.19 7.10 13.97
N ILE A 240 26.06 6.52 13.69
CA ILE A 240 24.75 7.11 13.92
C ILE A 240 24.19 6.56 15.23
N VAL A 241 23.76 7.44 16.14
CA VAL A 241 23.16 7.07 17.43
C VAL A 241 21.73 7.60 17.48
N GLN A 242 20.77 6.70 17.53
CA GLN A 242 19.36 7.05 17.69
C GLN A 242 18.94 6.96 19.15
N ILE A 243 18.46 8.07 19.71
CA ILE A 243 17.95 8.13 21.07
C ILE A 243 16.42 8.14 21.11
N SER A 244 15.86 7.82 22.28
CA SER A 244 14.43 7.80 22.53
C SER A 244 13.80 9.19 22.46
N ASN A 245 12.48 9.22 22.41
CA ASN A 245 11.71 10.46 22.55
C ASN A 245 11.39 10.74 24.03
N LYS A 246 11.21 12.02 24.37
CA LYS A 246 10.76 12.49 25.69
C LYS A 246 11.69 12.11 26.85
N ASP A 247 11.15 11.54 27.91
CA ASP A 247 11.74 11.44 29.24
C ASP A 247 13.06 10.64 29.34
N LYS A 248 13.28 9.69 28.45
CA LYS A 248 14.51 8.88 28.42
C LYS A 248 15.66 9.54 27.66
N ALA A 249 15.37 10.52 26.81
CA ALA A 249 16.39 11.11 25.95
C ALA A 249 17.54 11.77 26.70
N ASP A 250 17.25 12.44 27.80
CA ASP A 250 18.26 13.15 28.59
C ASP A 250 19.16 12.15 29.35
N GLU A 251 18.60 11.05 29.84
CA GLU A 251 19.36 9.95 30.44
C GLU A 251 20.28 9.27 29.41
N GLU A 252 19.75 8.98 28.21
CA GLU A 252 20.51 8.38 27.12
C GLU A 252 21.63 9.29 26.63
N LEU A 253 21.36 10.59 26.49
CA LEU A 253 22.39 11.60 26.18
C LEU A 253 23.48 11.63 27.26
N SER A 254 23.10 11.60 28.54
CA SER A 254 24.05 11.58 29.65
C SER A 254 24.95 10.35 29.59
N LYS A 255 24.41 9.17 29.26
CA LYS A 255 25.19 7.93 29.05
C LYS A 255 26.20 8.09 27.91
N ILE A 256 25.77 8.66 26.79
CA ILE A 256 26.63 8.90 25.63
C ILE A 256 27.77 9.84 25.99
N PHE A 257 27.47 10.99 26.61
CA PHE A 257 28.47 11.98 26.96
C PHE A 257 29.41 11.52 28.07
N ASN A 258 28.94 10.68 29.00
CA ASN A 258 29.82 10.05 29.99
C ASN A 258 30.89 9.20 29.34
N VAL A 259 30.61 8.57 28.20
CA VAL A 259 31.63 7.82 27.42
C VAL A 259 32.50 8.78 26.61
N LEU A 260 31.91 9.71 25.87
CA LEU A 260 32.64 10.65 24.99
C LEU A 260 33.59 11.61 25.75
N ASN A 261 33.32 11.90 27.03
CA ASN A 261 34.14 12.77 27.86
C ASN A 261 35.37 12.03 28.48
N LYS A 262 35.48 10.72 28.28
CA LYS A 262 36.68 10.03 28.73
C LYS A 262 37.89 10.47 27.92
N PRO A 263 39.11 10.49 28.56
CA PRO A 263 40.30 10.96 27.86
C PRO A 263 40.61 10.24 26.55
N GLU A 264 40.31 8.94 26.47
CA GLU A 264 40.50 8.09 25.30
C GLU A 264 39.65 8.52 24.07
N HIS A 265 38.49 9.13 24.31
CA HIS A 265 37.53 9.50 23.24
C HIS A 265 37.49 11.01 22.92
N GLN A 266 38.31 11.82 23.55
CA GLN A 266 38.31 13.29 23.38
C GLN A 266 38.61 13.74 21.95
N ALA A 267 39.26 12.92 21.13
CA ALA A 267 39.57 13.18 19.74
C ALA A 267 38.32 13.03 18.80
N LEU A 268 37.26 12.39 19.30
CA LEU A 268 36.07 12.17 18.51
C LEU A 268 35.24 13.44 18.37
N LYS A 269 34.83 13.73 17.14
CA LYS A 269 33.93 14.86 16.82
C LYS A 269 32.49 14.37 16.81
N TRP A 270 31.66 14.98 17.63
CA TRP A 270 30.24 14.63 17.71
C TRP A 270 29.32 15.79 17.36
N MET A 271 28.11 15.46 16.96
CA MET A 271 27.04 16.41 16.67
C MET A 271 25.70 15.83 17.13
N THR A 272 24.97 16.64 17.91
CA THR A 272 23.58 16.35 18.26
C THR A 272 22.65 17.13 17.33
N ILE A 273 21.67 16.45 16.74
CA ILE A 273 20.66 17.06 15.91
C ILE A 273 19.31 16.81 16.58
N MET A 274 18.86 17.82 17.34
CA MET A 274 17.61 17.79 18.09
C MET A 274 16.60 18.68 17.41
N GLN A 275 15.44 18.11 17.07
CA GLN A 275 14.34 18.88 16.51
C GLN A 275 13.18 18.85 17.49
N LYS A 276 12.72 20.02 17.92
CA LYS A 276 11.54 20.16 18.75
C LYS A 276 10.45 20.82 17.92
N THR A 277 9.26 20.23 17.92
CA THR A 277 8.08 20.85 17.31
C THR A 277 7.20 21.40 18.42
N GLN A 278 7.12 22.72 18.55
CA GLN A 278 6.17 23.39 19.42
C GLN A 278 5.19 24.22 18.58
N LYS A 279 3.89 23.96 18.73
CA LYS A 279 2.81 24.70 18.04
C LYS A 279 3.01 24.84 16.52
N GLY A 280 3.46 23.77 15.85
CA GLY A 280 3.67 23.76 14.39
C GLY A 280 4.94 24.48 13.91
N LYS A 281 5.77 25.02 14.78
CA LYS A 281 7.09 25.56 14.45
C LYS A 281 8.18 24.59 14.87
N GLU A 282 9.06 24.26 13.95
CA GLU A 282 10.26 23.46 14.22
C GLU A 282 11.35 24.36 14.79
N SER A 283 11.97 23.94 15.91
CA SER A 283 13.15 24.57 16.46
C SER A 283 14.29 23.57 16.55
N ASN A 284 15.52 24.05 16.34
CA ASN A 284 16.74 23.25 16.50
C ASN A 284 17.33 23.36 17.92
N GLU A 285 16.50 23.74 18.89
CA GLU A 285 16.89 23.90 20.27
C GLU A 285 17.41 22.59 20.86
N GLY A 286 18.58 22.61 21.49
CA GLY A 286 19.27 21.43 22.03
C GLY A 286 20.22 20.76 21.04
N SER A 287 20.36 21.26 19.82
CA SER A 287 21.41 20.82 18.89
C SER A 287 22.74 21.47 19.28
N ASP A 288 23.80 20.66 19.38
CA ASP A 288 25.16 21.10 19.73
C ASP A 288 26.22 20.22 19.07
N THR A 289 27.47 20.69 19.03
CA THR A 289 28.61 19.96 18.45
C THR A 289 29.92 20.46 19.01
N ASN A 290 30.92 19.56 19.08
CA ASN A 290 32.31 19.90 19.31
C ASN A 290 33.12 20.02 18.01
N ASP A 291 32.46 19.91 16.84
CA ASP A 291 33.13 20.03 15.54
C ASP A 291 33.39 21.51 15.16
N ASP A 292 34.40 21.75 14.32
CA ASP A 292 34.81 23.07 13.89
C ASP A 292 33.76 23.82 13.06
N CYS A 293 32.71 23.13 12.57
CA CYS A 293 31.60 23.77 11.85
C CYS A 293 30.89 24.82 12.69
N LYS A 294 30.84 24.65 14.01
CA LYS A 294 30.29 25.65 14.95
C LYS A 294 31.16 26.90 14.98
N HIS A 295 32.48 26.75 15.00
CA HIS A 295 33.43 27.86 15.00
C HIS A 295 33.49 28.57 13.64
N LYS A 296 33.21 27.88 12.55
CA LYS A 296 33.08 28.46 11.20
C LYS A 296 31.77 29.20 10.97
N GLY A 297 30.89 29.29 11.98
CA GLY A 297 29.61 30.00 11.88
C GLY A 297 28.57 29.32 10.99
N LEU A 298 28.71 28.03 10.76
CA LEU A 298 27.72 27.25 9.96
C LEU A 298 26.38 27.17 10.75
N PRO A 299 25.28 27.73 10.21
CA PRO A 299 24.00 27.67 10.90
C PRO A 299 23.49 26.24 11.07
N VAL A 300 22.82 26.00 12.21
CA VAL A 300 22.30 24.65 12.57
C VAL A 300 21.42 24.05 11.45
N SER A 301 20.71 24.88 10.71
CA SER A 301 19.90 24.45 9.56
C SER A 301 20.71 23.75 8.47
N ARG A 302 22.00 24.06 8.34
CA ARG A 302 22.91 23.44 7.36
C ARG A 302 23.74 22.27 7.91
N TRP A 303 23.64 21.98 9.21
CA TRP A 303 24.38 20.85 9.81
C TRP A 303 24.02 19.52 9.20
N ARG A 304 22.75 19.34 8.84
CA ARG A 304 22.26 18.11 8.16
C ARG A 304 22.93 17.88 6.81
N ASP A 305 23.18 18.92 6.05
CA ASP A 305 23.84 18.82 4.75
C ASP A 305 25.34 18.61 4.92
N TYR A 306 25.96 19.34 5.86
CA TYR A 306 27.36 19.19 6.17
C TYR A 306 27.78 17.76 6.58
N VAL A 307 26.97 17.08 7.40
CA VAL A 307 27.30 15.71 7.84
C VAL A 307 27.16 14.66 6.75
N LYS A 308 26.47 14.96 5.64
CA LYS A 308 26.38 14.06 4.47
C LYS A 308 27.67 14.06 3.65
N GLU A 309 28.40 15.16 3.66
CA GLU A 309 29.60 15.33 2.86
C GLU A 309 30.69 14.31 3.24
N SER A 310 31.32 13.70 2.25
CA SER A 310 32.42 12.73 2.48
C SER A 310 33.60 13.33 3.23
N ARG A 311 33.74 14.67 3.20
CA ARG A 311 34.78 15.43 3.91
C ARG A 311 34.42 15.83 5.35
N SER A 312 33.18 15.61 5.75
CA SER A 312 32.74 15.97 7.11
C SER A 312 33.60 15.28 8.16
N THR A 313 34.03 16.05 9.15
CA THR A 313 34.88 15.58 10.25
C THR A 313 34.08 15.02 11.42
N VAL A 314 32.74 15.12 11.37
CA VAL A 314 31.85 14.61 12.41
C VAL A 314 31.88 13.09 12.43
N ASP A 315 32.31 12.50 13.55
CA ASP A 315 32.46 11.06 13.76
C ASP A 315 31.16 10.42 14.28
N ILE A 316 30.46 11.09 15.19
CA ILE A 316 29.28 10.55 15.86
C ILE A 316 28.11 11.54 15.68
N ILE A 317 27.00 11.04 15.16
CA ILE A 317 25.79 11.80 14.93
C ILE A 317 24.68 11.26 15.84
N ILE A 318 24.22 12.08 16.79
CA ILE A 318 23.20 11.73 17.76
C ILE A 318 21.90 12.43 17.39
N PHE A 319 20.81 11.68 17.23
CA PHE A 319 19.55 12.26 16.80
C PHE A 319 18.31 11.61 17.45
N LYS A 320 17.19 12.34 17.47
CA LYS A 320 15.86 11.85 17.81
C LYS A 320 15.09 11.43 16.53
N MET A 321 13.92 10.82 16.71
CA MET A 321 13.08 10.25 15.65
C MET A 321 12.82 11.13 14.42
N VAL A 322 12.90 12.44 14.54
CA VAL A 322 12.50 13.39 13.48
C VAL A 322 13.38 13.34 12.22
N ILE A 323 14.58 12.77 12.33
CA ILE A 323 15.50 12.63 11.19
C ILE A 323 15.25 11.32 10.41
N SER A 324 14.18 10.60 10.76
CA SER A 324 13.91 9.29 10.16
C SER A 324 13.56 9.33 8.67
N GLU A 325 13.14 10.46 8.11
CA GLU A 325 12.67 10.53 6.73
C GLU A 325 13.59 11.43 5.86
N GLY A 326 14.03 10.92 4.70
CA GLY A 326 14.72 11.70 3.66
C GLY A 326 16.18 12.09 3.93
N TRP A 327 16.82 11.66 5.02
CA TRP A 327 18.20 12.01 5.32
C TRP A 327 19.18 10.89 5.00
N ASP A 328 19.97 11.08 3.96
CA ASP A 328 20.92 10.13 3.44
C ASP A 328 22.36 10.46 3.84
N ILE A 329 23.06 9.49 4.45
CA ILE A 329 24.44 9.64 4.89
C ILE A 329 25.27 8.46 4.37
N PRO A 330 25.76 8.50 3.12
CA PRO A 330 26.50 7.38 2.52
C PRO A 330 27.73 6.94 3.30
N ARG A 331 28.37 7.86 4.02
CA ARG A 331 29.56 7.60 4.85
C ARG A 331 29.25 6.91 6.20
N ALA A 332 27.97 6.80 6.59
CA ALA A 332 27.61 6.08 7.81
C ALA A 332 27.88 4.57 7.66
N CYS A 333 28.56 4.01 8.63
CA CYS A 333 28.91 2.60 8.65
C CYS A 333 28.41 1.86 9.90
N MET A 334 27.96 2.60 10.92
CA MET A 334 27.50 2.05 12.18
C MET A 334 26.23 2.72 12.65
N LEU A 335 25.36 1.93 13.30
CA LEU A 335 24.14 2.38 13.95
C LEU A 335 24.08 1.81 15.36
N TYR A 336 23.82 2.70 16.33
CA TYR A 336 23.43 2.30 17.68
C TYR A 336 22.07 2.85 18.02
N GLN A 337 21.13 1.98 18.40
CA GLN A 337 19.76 2.35 18.70
C GLN A 337 19.44 2.09 20.16
N PHE A 338 19.16 3.15 20.93
CA PHE A 338 18.70 3.03 22.32
C PHE A 338 17.22 2.61 22.39
N ARG A 339 16.47 2.95 21.35
CA ARG A 339 15.04 2.76 21.32
C ARG A 339 14.68 1.33 20.95
N ASN A 340 13.90 0.65 21.80
CA ASN A 340 13.17 -0.53 21.38
C ASN A 340 12.00 -0.08 20.46
N SER A 341 12.14 -0.25 19.16
CA SER A 341 11.09 0.02 18.21
C SER A 341 10.18 -1.19 18.06
N GLU A 342 8.86 -0.98 18.16
CA GLU A 342 7.87 -1.99 17.78
C GLU A 342 7.47 -1.88 16.29
N SER A 343 8.02 -0.89 15.58
CA SER A 343 7.70 -0.58 14.19
C SER A 343 8.81 -1.03 13.25
N GLU A 344 8.55 -2.10 12.52
CA GLU A 344 9.42 -2.63 11.46
C GLU A 344 9.77 -1.58 10.39
N GLN A 345 8.80 -0.72 10.05
CA GLN A 345 8.98 0.35 9.08
C GLN A 345 10.02 1.39 9.55
N LEU A 346 10.00 1.70 10.84
CA LEU A 346 10.91 2.67 11.43
C LEU A 346 12.33 2.10 11.50
N ASP A 347 12.45 0.83 11.85
CA ASP A 347 13.71 0.11 11.91
C ASP A 347 14.35 0.03 10.53
N GLU A 348 13.58 -0.32 9.48
CA GLU A 348 14.06 -0.36 8.10
C GLU A 348 14.49 1.02 7.58
N GLN A 349 13.77 2.07 7.93
CA GLN A 349 14.14 3.43 7.55
C GLN A 349 15.45 3.90 8.19
N VAL A 350 15.65 3.60 9.48
CA VAL A 350 16.88 3.97 10.19
C VAL A 350 18.05 3.10 9.73
N LEU A 351 17.81 1.80 9.55
CA LEU A 351 18.78 0.86 9.02
C LEU A 351 19.26 1.27 7.61
N GLY A 352 18.33 1.69 6.75
CA GLY A 352 18.65 2.15 5.41
C GLY A 352 19.67 3.29 5.33
N ARG A 353 19.92 4.01 6.44
CA ARG A 353 20.89 5.12 6.49
C ARG A 353 22.33 4.65 6.54
N VAL A 354 22.58 3.51 7.17
CA VAL A 354 23.95 2.96 7.31
C VAL A 354 24.27 1.95 6.20
N ARG A 355 23.26 1.56 5.42
CA ARG A 355 23.40 0.50 4.39
C ARG A 355 23.91 0.98 3.05
N ARG A 356 24.05 2.27 2.80
CA ARG A 356 24.53 2.74 1.51
C ARG A 356 26.00 2.47 1.29
N ASN A 357 26.34 1.98 0.11
CA ASN A 357 27.75 1.80 -0.28
C ASN A 357 28.39 3.17 -0.56
N PRO A 358 29.40 3.59 0.22
CA PRO A 358 30.06 4.90 0.04
C PRO A 358 30.93 4.97 -1.21
N ARG A 359 31.28 3.84 -1.81
CA ARG A 359 32.19 3.72 -2.97
C ARG A 359 31.53 3.00 -4.14
N LEU A 360 30.22 3.16 -4.32
CA LEU A 360 29.45 2.47 -5.37
C LEU A 360 29.99 2.74 -6.77
N LEU A 361 30.42 3.98 -7.06
CA LEU A 361 30.84 4.38 -8.41
C LEU A 361 32.20 3.80 -8.85
N ASP A 362 33.07 3.53 -7.90
CA ASP A 362 34.44 3.05 -8.13
C ASP A 362 34.78 1.78 -7.34
N PHE A 363 33.77 1.03 -6.98
CA PHE A 363 33.86 -0.18 -6.15
C PHE A 363 34.84 -1.20 -6.71
N GLU A 364 34.85 -1.42 -8.01
CA GLU A 364 35.74 -2.41 -8.65
C GLU A 364 37.24 -2.05 -8.56
N LYS A 365 37.56 -0.80 -8.31
CA LYS A 365 38.94 -0.35 -8.12
C LYS A 365 39.49 -0.61 -6.72
N LEU A 366 38.65 -1.03 -5.82
CA LEU A 366 39.01 -1.29 -4.43
C LEU A 366 39.72 -2.64 -4.27
N SER A 367 40.62 -2.75 -3.28
CA SER A 367 41.16 -4.03 -2.83
C SER A 367 40.06 -4.88 -2.18
N ASP A 368 40.28 -6.20 -2.06
CA ASP A 368 39.27 -7.10 -1.48
C ASP A 368 38.93 -6.73 -0.03
N GLU A 369 39.93 -6.31 0.77
CA GLU A 369 39.70 -5.83 2.14
C GLU A 369 38.86 -4.54 2.14
N ALA A 370 39.10 -3.62 1.21
CA ALA A 370 38.34 -2.40 1.06
C ALA A 370 36.90 -2.67 0.58
N LYS A 371 36.70 -3.64 -0.33
CA LYS A 371 35.39 -4.10 -0.78
C LYS A 371 34.56 -4.65 0.36
N GLU A 372 35.14 -5.52 1.19
CA GLU A 372 34.44 -6.08 2.36
C GLU A 372 34.07 -4.97 3.36
N LEU A 373 35.00 -4.06 3.65
CA LEU A 373 34.77 -2.92 4.53
C LEU A 373 33.67 -1.97 3.99
N ALA A 374 33.65 -1.70 2.69
CA ALA A 374 32.65 -0.87 2.05
C ALA A 374 31.25 -1.50 2.06
N MET A 375 31.18 -2.83 2.13
CA MET A 375 29.94 -3.61 2.09
C MET A 375 29.43 -4.05 3.45
N THR A 376 30.05 -3.62 4.56
CA THR A 376 29.64 -4.00 5.91
C THR A 376 29.09 -2.79 6.68
N ALA A 377 27.97 -2.99 7.38
CA ALA A 377 27.41 -2.05 8.34
C ALA A 377 27.17 -2.77 9.68
N TRP A 378 27.63 -2.19 10.79
CA TRP A 378 27.47 -2.75 12.14
C TRP A 378 26.30 -2.08 12.85
N VAL A 379 25.41 -2.89 13.44
CA VAL A 379 24.17 -2.38 14.02
C VAL A 379 23.91 -2.98 15.39
N TRP A 380 23.69 -2.14 16.39
CA TRP A 380 23.30 -2.48 17.75
C TRP A 380 21.88 -2.00 18.05
N GLY A 381 21.16 -2.76 18.89
CA GLY A 381 19.83 -2.39 19.36
C GLY A 381 18.68 -2.79 18.44
N LEU A 382 18.96 -3.40 17.29
CA LEU A 382 17.95 -4.03 16.44
C LEU A 382 17.92 -5.53 16.65
N ARG A 383 16.72 -6.09 16.79
CA ARG A 383 16.52 -7.53 16.86
C ARG A 383 16.32 -8.12 15.48
N LYS A 384 16.94 -9.25 15.22
CA LYS A 384 16.62 -10.05 14.04
C LYS A 384 15.19 -10.55 14.19
N LYS A 385 14.28 -10.03 13.41
CA LYS A 385 12.92 -10.60 13.28
C LYS A 385 13.03 -11.82 12.38
N ASP A 386 12.37 -12.90 12.75
CA ASP A 386 12.19 -14.04 11.85
C ASP A 386 11.45 -13.54 10.61
N GLU A 387 12.07 -13.65 9.45
CA GLU A 387 11.44 -13.33 8.18
C GLU A 387 10.20 -14.21 8.02
N ALA A 388 9.06 -13.59 7.82
CA ALA A 388 7.82 -14.31 7.55
C ALA A 388 8.00 -15.15 6.27
N LYS A 389 7.92 -16.47 6.40
CA LYS A 389 8.10 -17.37 5.26
C LYS A 389 6.92 -17.27 4.32
N ILE A 390 7.14 -16.78 3.11
CA ILE A 390 6.11 -16.78 2.06
C ILE A 390 6.01 -18.17 1.47
N ARG A 391 4.79 -18.70 1.40
CA ARG A 391 4.47 -20.00 0.80
C ARG A 391 3.63 -19.79 -0.45
N TYR A 392 3.94 -20.53 -1.50
CA TYR A 392 3.23 -20.48 -2.75
C TYR A 392 2.26 -21.66 -2.86
N THR A 393 1.10 -21.39 -3.40
CA THR A 393 0.04 -22.37 -3.64
C THR A 393 -0.51 -22.23 -5.05
N ARG A 394 -1.05 -23.31 -5.58
CA ARG A 394 -1.65 -23.38 -6.91
C ARG A 394 -2.97 -24.15 -6.83
N LEU A 395 -3.88 -23.94 -7.77
CA LEU A 395 -5.08 -24.74 -7.87
C LEU A 395 -4.76 -26.21 -8.05
N PHE A 396 -5.55 -27.07 -7.39
CA PHE A 396 -5.31 -28.51 -7.29
C PHE A 396 -5.48 -29.24 -8.61
N GLU A 397 -6.53 -28.93 -9.36
CA GLU A 397 -6.86 -29.54 -10.65
C GLU A 397 -6.51 -28.58 -11.80
N GLU A 398 -6.74 -29.01 -13.04
CA GLU A 398 -6.57 -28.12 -14.19
C GLU A 398 -7.42 -26.85 -13.99
N PRO A 399 -6.83 -25.66 -14.24
CA PRO A 399 -7.50 -24.40 -13.97
C PRO A 399 -8.88 -24.25 -14.59
N SER A 400 -9.09 -24.83 -15.79
CA SER A 400 -10.39 -24.84 -16.48
C SER A 400 -11.47 -25.56 -15.68
N ASP A 401 -11.13 -26.67 -15.04
CA ASP A 401 -12.12 -27.52 -14.34
C ASP A 401 -12.62 -26.81 -13.06
N ILE A 402 -11.73 -26.15 -12.30
CA ILE A 402 -12.11 -25.41 -11.10
C ILE A 402 -12.72 -24.05 -11.44
N THR A 403 -12.09 -23.29 -12.35
CA THR A 403 -12.55 -21.95 -12.71
C THR A 403 -13.93 -21.94 -13.35
N ASP A 404 -14.26 -22.95 -14.14
CA ASP A 404 -15.57 -23.08 -14.75
C ASP A 404 -16.67 -23.51 -13.76
N HIS A 405 -16.29 -24.27 -12.72
CA HIS A 405 -17.24 -24.77 -11.73
C HIS A 405 -17.34 -23.88 -10.47
N LEU A 406 -16.36 -23.02 -10.20
CA LEU A 406 -16.35 -22.11 -9.06
C LEU A 406 -16.18 -20.65 -9.52
N LYS A 407 -17.13 -20.18 -10.31
CA LYS A 407 -17.26 -18.78 -10.67
C LYS A 407 -18.05 -18.04 -9.60
N ILE A 408 -17.49 -16.93 -9.12
CA ILE A 408 -18.05 -16.13 -8.05
C ILE A 408 -18.49 -14.78 -8.61
N LYS A 409 -19.76 -14.45 -8.42
CA LYS A 409 -20.28 -13.11 -8.68
C LYS A 409 -19.91 -12.21 -7.51
N THR A 410 -19.17 -11.17 -7.76
CA THR A 410 -18.78 -10.15 -6.79
C THR A 410 -19.50 -8.86 -7.09
N THR A 411 -19.67 -8.00 -6.08
CA THR A 411 -20.34 -6.72 -6.26
C THR A 411 -19.34 -5.57 -6.16
N ARG A 412 -19.51 -4.59 -7.04
CA ARG A 412 -18.72 -3.36 -7.09
C ARG A 412 -19.65 -2.16 -6.92
N LEU A 413 -19.19 -1.18 -6.18
CA LEU A 413 -19.90 0.08 -6.10
C LEU A 413 -19.78 0.81 -7.44
N LYS A 414 -20.89 1.36 -7.89
CA LYS A 414 -20.92 2.28 -9.00
C LYS A 414 -21.20 3.68 -8.49
N PRO A 415 -20.56 4.68 -9.09
CA PRO A 415 -20.97 6.05 -8.87
C PRO A 415 -22.46 6.18 -9.16
N LEU A 416 -23.22 6.75 -8.24
CA LEU A 416 -24.59 7.14 -8.50
C LEU A 416 -24.57 8.19 -9.59
N THR A 417 -25.18 7.89 -10.72
CA THR A 417 -25.42 8.85 -11.79
C THR A 417 -26.68 9.69 -11.54
N GLN A 418 -27.27 9.58 -10.35
CA GLN A 418 -28.41 10.40 -9.98
C GLN A 418 -28.00 11.86 -9.94
N ARG A 419 -28.67 12.63 -10.73
CA ARG A 419 -28.60 14.09 -10.68
C ARG A 419 -29.03 14.55 -9.29
N SER A 420 -28.39 15.61 -8.79
CA SER A 420 -28.89 16.31 -7.61
C SER A 420 -30.36 16.67 -7.85
N ASP A 421 -31.20 16.65 -6.81
CA ASP A 421 -32.57 17.17 -6.88
C ASP A 421 -32.61 18.69 -7.18
N PHE A 422 -31.43 19.32 -7.29
CA PHE A 422 -31.28 20.71 -7.62
C PHE A 422 -31.45 20.91 -9.13
N ASP A 423 -32.63 21.41 -9.51
CA ASP A 423 -32.93 21.78 -10.89
C ASP A 423 -32.32 23.16 -11.21
N VAL A 424 -31.23 23.14 -11.97
CA VAL A 424 -30.53 24.36 -12.41
C VAL A 424 -31.44 25.22 -13.29
N GLU A 425 -32.27 24.60 -14.10
CA GLU A 425 -33.19 25.28 -14.99
C GLU A 425 -34.25 26.05 -14.20
N GLU A 426 -34.92 25.41 -13.25
CA GLU A 426 -35.86 26.03 -12.35
C GLU A 426 -35.18 27.15 -11.54
N TYR A 427 -33.99 26.91 -11.00
CA TYR A 427 -33.23 27.90 -10.27
C TYR A 427 -32.94 29.16 -11.12
N LEU A 428 -32.45 29.00 -12.34
CA LEU A 428 -32.12 30.12 -13.22
C LEU A 428 -33.38 30.89 -13.64
N ASN A 429 -34.54 30.24 -13.77
CA ASN A 429 -35.79 30.88 -14.07
C ASN A 429 -36.32 31.80 -12.95
N THR A 430 -35.84 31.60 -11.73
CA THR A 430 -36.14 32.48 -10.58
C THR A 430 -35.27 33.75 -10.53
N LYS A 431 -34.22 33.84 -11.34
CA LYS A 431 -33.26 34.95 -11.35
C LYS A 431 -33.75 36.09 -12.27
N PRO A 432 -33.35 37.34 -11.95
CA PRO A 432 -33.66 38.48 -12.82
C PRO A 432 -33.07 38.29 -14.21
N LYS A 433 -33.82 38.65 -15.23
CA LYS A 433 -33.38 38.56 -16.64
C LYS A 433 -32.22 39.48 -17.00
N HIS A 434 -31.93 40.47 -16.16
CA HIS A 434 -30.84 41.44 -16.34
C HIS A 434 -29.86 41.27 -15.18
N ALA A 435 -29.02 40.26 -15.26
CA ALA A 435 -27.91 40.09 -14.32
C ALA A 435 -26.81 41.12 -14.60
N THR A 436 -26.20 41.64 -13.55
CA THR A 436 -25.02 42.52 -13.70
C THR A 436 -23.83 41.65 -14.07
N TYR A 437 -23.33 41.84 -15.26
CA TYR A 437 -22.18 41.09 -15.72
C TYR A 437 -20.94 41.50 -14.92
N GLY A 438 -20.38 40.56 -14.16
CA GLY A 438 -19.09 40.68 -13.53
C GLY A 438 -17.95 40.71 -14.56
N SER A 439 -16.72 40.79 -14.13
CA SER A 439 -15.60 40.70 -15.07
C SER A 439 -15.64 39.37 -15.81
N ILE A 440 -15.52 39.37 -17.12
CA ILE A 440 -15.49 38.16 -17.97
C ILE A 440 -14.45 37.17 -17.50
N PHE A 441 -13.33 37.66 -17.00
CA PHE A 441 -12.25 36.81 -16.45
C PHE A 441 -12.70 36.05 -15.18
N ASN A 442 -13.43 36.71 -14.27
CA ASN A 442 -13.95 36.04 -13.07
C ASN A 442 -14.99 34.98 -13.42
N LEU A 443 -15.88 35.27 -14.39
CA LEU A 443 -16.88 34.33 -14.87
C LEU A 443 -16.20 33.11 -15.51
N TYR A 444 -15.21 33.33 -16.38
CA TYR A 444 -14.42 32.28 -16.97
C TYR A 444 -13.74 31.41 -15.90
N ARG A 445 -13.13 32.05 -14.89
CA ARG A 445 -12.45 31.35 -13.79
C ARG A 445 -13.40 30.48 -12.96
N LYS A 446 -14.60 30.99 -12.67
CA LYS A 446 -15.65 30.27 -11.96
C LYS A 446 -16.06 28.99 -12.73
N ILE A 447 -16.35 29.13 -14.01
CA ILE A 447 -16.76 28.01 -14.86
C ILE A 447 -15.61 27.02 -15.06
N LYS A 448 -14.39 27.51 -15.26
CA LYS A 448 -13.19 26.67 -15.38
C LYS A 448 -12.98 25.79 -14.15
N ASN A 449 -13.30 26.31 -12.97
CA ASN A 449 -13.12 25.62 -11.70
C ASN A 449 -14.35 24.79 -11.28
N ALA A 450 -15.42 24.80 -12.04
CA ALA A 450 -16.63 24.02 -11.76
C ALA A 450 -16.46 22.54 -12.12
N ASP A 451 -17.32 21.69 -11.57
CA ASP A 451 -17.37 20.26 -11.86
C ASP A 451 -17.73 19.97 -13.32
N LYS A 452 -17.44 18.76 -13.80
CA LYS A 452 -17.69 18.32 -15.17
C LYS A 452 -19.16 18.52 -15.58
N GLU A 453 -20.09 18.15 -14.72
CA GLU A 453 -21.53 18.27 -14.97
C GLU A 453 -21.97 19.72 -15.11
N ILE A 454 -21.42 20.62 -14.29
CA ILE A 454 -21.68 22.05 -14.38
C ILE A 454 -21.09 22.63 -15.67
N LYS A 455 -19.93 22.15 -16.11
CA LYS A 455 -19.31 22.52 -17.38
C LYS A 455 -20.15 22.05 -18.59
N GLU A 456 -20.68 20.85 -18.52
CA GLU A 456 -21.60 20.33 -19.54
C GLU A 456 -22.89 21.15 -19.60
N MET A 457 -23.48 21.50 -18.44
CA MET A 457 -24.60 22.41 -18.37
C MET A 457 -24.26 23.80 -18.94
N CYS A 458 -23.06 24.33 -18.57
CA CYS A 458 -22.59 25.61 -19.13
C CYS A 458 -22.54 25.57 -20.65
N SER A 459 -22.08 24.49 -21.24
CA SER A 459 -22.05 24.30 -22.69
C SER A 459 -23.46 24.32 -23.31
N SER A 460 -24.46 23.79 -22.63
CA SER A 460 -25.85 23.79 -23.09
C SER A 460 -26.47 25.20 -23.10
N TYR A 461 -25.98 26.09 -22.26
CA TYR A 461 -26.42 27.50 -22.20
C TYR A 461 -25.59 28.46 -23.07
N ALA A 462 -24.47 27.99 -23.65
CA ALA A 462 -23.56 28.84 -24.44
C ALA A 462 -24.18 29.41 -25.74
N THR A 463 -25.26 28.81 -26.23
CA THR A 463 -25.97 29.27 -27.43
C THR A 463 -26.90 30.46 -27.16
N ASP A 464 -27.25 30.69 -25.89
CA ASP A 464 -28.05 31.83 -25.43
C ASP A 464 -27.16 32.69 -24.51
N THR A 465 -26.82 33.87 -24.97
CA THR A 465 -25.89 34.77 -24.29
C THR A 465 -26.39 35.19 -22.91
N ASP A 466 -27.66 35.53 -22.79
CA ASP A 466 -28.22 36.00 -21.51
C ASP A 466 -28.31 34.86 -20.51
N ARG A 467 -28.69 33.66 -20.93
CA ARG A 467 -28.70 32.46 -20.07
C ARG A 467 -27.30 32.07 -19.66
N TRP A 468 -26.34 32.14 -20.58
CA TRP A 468 -24.94 31.84 -20.27
C TRP A 468 -24.39 32.76 -19.19
N PHE A 469 -24.60 34.05 -19.29
CA PHE A 469 -24.17 35.01 -18.26
C PHE A 469 -24.87 34.77 -16.93
N LEU A 470 -26.17 34.53 -16.96
CA LEU A 470 -26.96 34.25 -15.78
C LEU A 470 -26.48 32.97 -15.07
N PHE A 471 -26.19 31.91 -15.81
CA PHE A 471 -25.57 30.69 -15.30
C PHE A 471 -24.20 30.97 -14.71
N ALA A 472 -23.33 31.68 -15.42
CA ALA A 472 -21.96 31.97 -15.00
C ALA A 472 -21.90 32.85 -13.73
N GLU A 473 -22.79 33.85 -13.61
CA GLU A 473 -22.85 34.65 -12.37
C GLU A 473 -23.33 33.88 -11.15
N ASN A 474 -24.14 32.85 -11.33
CA ASN A 474 -24.65 32.03 -10.24
C ASN A 474 -23.90 30.70 -10.05
N VAL A 475 -22.80 30.49 -10.76
CA VAL A 475 -22.09 29.21 -10.73
C VAL A 475 -21.58 28.81 -9.31
N ASP A 476 -21.21 29.78 -8.48
CA ASP A 476 -20.81 29.50 -7.09
C ASP A 476 -21.98 28.99 -6.24
N ASP A 477 -23.18 29.54 -6.45
CA ASP A 477 -24.39 29.10 -5.76
C ASP A 477 -24.84 27.73 -6.28
N ILE A 478 -24.73 27.51 -7.58
CA ILE A 478 -25.00 26.22 -8.23
C ILE A 478 -24.03 25.15 -7.72
N ILE A 479 -22.72 25.45 -7.67
CA ILE A 479 -21.69 24.54 -7.12
C ILE A 479 -21.97 24.27 -5.65
N SER A 480 -22.28 25.30 -4.84
CA SER A 480 -22.53 25.14 -3.42
C SER A 480 -23.77 24.25 -3.17
N LYS A 481 -24.82 24.37 -3.93
CA LYS A 481 -26.02 23.54 -3.82
C LYS A 481 -25.82 22.12 -4.31
N ASN A 482 -24.89 21.89 -5.24
CA ASN A 482 -24.50 20.56 -5.68
C ASN A 482 -23.34 19.96 -4.89
N SER A 483 -22.55 20.76 -4.17
CA SER A 483 -21.41 20.26 -3.38
C SER A 483 -21.85 19.45 -2.16
N SER A 484 -23.01 19.74 -1.57
CA SER A 484 -23.61 18.88 -0.56
C SER A 484 -23.92 17.48 -1.11
N TYR A 485 -24.40 17.43 -2.34
CA TYR A 485 -24.62 16.18 -3.07
C TYR A 485 -23.30 15.42 -3.32
N LEU A 486 -22.23 16.09 -3.70
CA LEU A 486 -20.92 15.46 -3.90
C LEU A 486 -20.28 14.97 -2.59
N CYS A 487 -20.50 15.68 -1.47
CA CYS A 487 -20.09 15.22 -0.13
C CYS A 487 -20.94 14.03 0.36
N ASP A 488 -22.24 14.04 0.09
CA ASP A 488 -23.15 12.95 0.42
C ASP A 488 -23.00 11.77 -0.55
N TYR A 489 -22.50 11.99 -1.74
CA TYR A 489 -22.23 11.00 -2.76
C TYR A 489 -21.29 9.89 -2.25
N ALA A 490 -20.19 10.24 -1.58
CA ALA A 490 -19.30 9.27 -0.97
C ALA A 490 -19.98 8.46 0.15
N LYS A 491 -21.01 9.04 0.81
CA LYS A 491 -21.76 8.40 1.88
C LYS A 491 -22.95 7.57 1.38
N SER A 492 -23.45 7.87 0.19
CA SER A 492 -24.69 7.27 -0.37
C SER A 492 -24.45 6.37 -1.58
N MET A 493 -23.23 5.89 -1.80
CA MET A 493 -22.96 4.85 -2.81
C MET A 493 -23.73 3.59 -2.46
N GLU A 494 -24.91 3.42 -3.03
CA GLU A 494 -25.70 2.22 -2.94
C GLU A 494 -25.50 1.36 -4.19
N LEU A 495 -25.52 0.03 -3.98
CA LEU A 495 -25.63 -0.89 -5.11
C LEU A 495 -27.00 -0.70 -5.74
N SER A 496 -27.04 -0.32 -7.01
CA SER A 496 -28.30 -0.32 -7.74
C SER A 496 -28.79 -1.75 -7.91
N THR A 497 -30.00 -2.03 -7.42
CA THR A 497 -30.63 -3.37 -7.55
C THR A 497 -30.99 -3.68 -9.02
N ASP A 498 -31.07 -2.66 -9.87
CA ASP A 498 -31.48 -2.81 -11.28
C ASP A 498 -30.29 -2.82 -12.25
N ASP A 499 -29.05 -2.68 -11.76
CA ASP A 499 -27.89 -2.52 -12.60
C ASP A 499 -27.02 -3.78 -12.66
N SER A 500 -27.22 -4.59 -13.72
CA SER A 500 -26.41 -5.78 -14.03
C SER A 500 -24.90 -5.49 -14.14
N GLY A 501 -24.51 -4.24 -14.35
CA GLY A 501 -23.11 -3.83 -14.46
C GLY A 501 -22.38 -3.65 -13.10
N SER A 502 -23.07 -3.70 -11.95
CA SER A 502 -22.44 -3.72 -10.62
C SER A 502 -21.94 -5.10 -10.22
N VAL A 503 -22.38 -6.15 -10.91
CA VAL A 503 -21.99 -7.53 -10.65
C VAL A 503 -20.90 -7.96 -11.63
N LYS A 504 -19.74 -8.39 -11.10
CA LYS A 504 -18.62 -8.93 -11.86
C LYS A 504 -18.43 -10.41 -11.51
N GLU A 505 -18.33 -11.26 -12.52
CA GLU A 505 -17.99 -12.66 -12.32
C GLU A 505 -16.47 -12.85 -12.34
N VAL A 506 -15.93 -13.51 -11.33
CA VAL A 506 -14.50 -13.74 -11.11
C VAL A 506 -14.27 -15.19 -10.65
N SER A 507 -13.03 -15.66 -10.75
CA SER A 507 -12.61 -16.98 -10.27
C SER A 507 -11.44 -16.87 -9.31
N PHE A 508 -11.10 -17.95 -8.62
CA PHE A 508 -9.84 -18.04 -7.91
C PHE A 508 -8.65 -17.80 -8.86
N PRO A 509 -7.60 -17.09 -8.43
CA PRO A 509 -6.38 -17.01 -9.21
C PRO A 509 -5.74 -18.40 -9.33
N ILE A 510 -5.11 -18.69 -10.47
CA ILE A 510 -4.43 -19.97 -10.71
C ILE A 510 -3.34 -20.25 -9.69
N GLU A 511 -2.62 -19.19 -9.31
CA GLU A 511 -1.55 -19.23 -8.31
C GLU A 511 -1.77 -18.12 -7.29
N SER A 512 -1.43 -18.40 -6.04
CA SER A 512 -1.48 -17.43 -4.95
C SER A 512 -0.32 -17.66 -3.97
N SER A 513 -0.24 -16.82 -2.95
CA SER A 513 0.74 -16.95 -1.88
C SER A 513 0.16 -16.47 -0.55
N TYR A 514 0.74 -16.96 0.54
CA TYR A 514 0.37 -16.56 1.89
C TYR A 514 1.58 -16.56 2.82
N THR A 515 1.48 -15.86 3.92
CA THR A 515 2.53 -15.79 4.95
C THR A 515 2.40 -16.98 5.90
N ASP A 516 3.50 -17.70 6.12
CA ASP A 516 3.54 -18.82 7.04
C ASP A 516 3.70 -18.32 8.49
N LEU A 517 2.60 -18.29 9.22
CA LEU A 517 2.53 -17.84 10.62
C LEU A 517 2.60 -18.99 11.64
N GLY A 518 2.87 -20.22 11.21
CA GLY A 518 3.04 -21.37 12.11
C GLY A 518 1.72 -21.97 12.64
N LYS A 519 0.57 -21.47 12.25
CA LYS A 519 -0.76 -21.97 12.66
C LYS A 519 -1.32 -22.92 11.61
N TYR A 520 -0.94 -24.19 11.69
CA TYR A 520 -1.16 -25.16 10.63
C TYR A 520 -2.42 -26.00 10.83
N VAL A 521 -3.07 -26.30 9.71
CA VAL A 521 -4.06 -27.38 9.55
C VAL A 521 -3.67 -28.23 8.36
N ASN A 522 -3.84 -29.53 8.47
CA ASN A 522 -3.73 -30.44 7.34
C ASN A 522 -5.04 -30.45 6.56
N ILE A 523 -5.06 -29.82 5.39
CA ILE A 523 -6.21 -29.72 4.50
C ILE A 523 -5.84 -30.36 3.16
N GLY A 524 -6.38 -31.57 2.91
CA GLY A 524 -6.14 -32.30 1.68
C GLY A 524 -7.17 -32.08 0.58
N ASP A 525 -8.44 -31.87 0.97
CA ASP A 525 -9.59 -31.88 0.04
C ASP A 525 -10.17 -30.49 -0.16
N TRP A 526 -9.37 -29.55 -0.70
CA TRP A 526 -9.83 -28.21 -1.10
C TRP A 526 -9.19 -27.78 -2.43
N VAL A 527 -9.51 -26.60 -2.93
CA VAL A 527 -9.08 -26.14 -4.26
C VAL A 527 -7.58 -25.85 -4.39
N TRP A 528 -6.84 -25.76 -3.28
CA TRP A 528 -5.43 -25.38 -3.27
C TRP A 528 -4.49 -26.56 -3.04
N LYS A 529 -3.32 -26.51 -3.69
CA LYS A 529 -2.21 -27.44 -3.48
C LYS A 529 -0.89 -26.68 -3.30
N ARG A 530 -0.12 -27.05 -2.29
CA ARG A 530 1.27 -26.60 -2.11
C ARG A 530 2.25 -27.52 -2.86
N LYS A 531 3.38 -26.93 -3.31
CA LYS A 531 4.52 -27.71 -3.82
C LYS A 531 5.39 -28.15 -2.64
N GLY A 532 5.82 -29.42 -2.63
CA GLY A 532 6.82 -29.95 -1.71
C GLY A 532 6.31 -30.93 -0.67
N VAL A 533 7.16 -31.23 0.32
CA VAL A 533 6.82 -32.05 1.49
C VAL A 533 5.77 -31.27 2.31
N ASP A 534 4.82 -31.96 2.91
CA ASP A 534 3.67 -31.35 3.61
C ASP A 534 2.75 -30.52 2.69
N SER A 535 2.54 -30.97 1.45
CA SER A 535 1.72 -30.26 0.45
C SER A 535 0.28 -30.01 0.88
N GLU A 536 -0.22 -30.73 1.88
CA GLU A 536 -1.58 -30.61 2.43
C GLU A 536 -1.64 -29.70 3.68
N LYS A 537 -0.49 -29.25 4.20
CA LYS A 537 -0.39 -28.45 5.42
C LYS A 537 -0.37 -26.97 5.11
N PHE A 538 -1.40 -26.25 5.53
CA PHE A 538 -1.55 -24.81 5.29
C PHE A 538 -1.51 -24.03 6.60
N SER A 539 -0.98 -22.80 6.55
CA SER A 539 -0.98 -21.85 7.66
C SER A 539 -2.08 -20.81 7.48
N PHE A 540 -2.67 -20.40 8.60
CA PHE A 540 -3.78 -19.44 8.66
C PHE A 540 -3.39 -18.18 9.42
N ASP A 541 -4.10 -17.08 9.14
CA ASP A 541 -3.79 -15.76 9.69
C ASP A 541 -4.19 -15.63 11.17
N SER A 542 -5.17 -16.42 11.61
CA SER A 542 -5.63 -16.43 13.00
C SER A 542 -6.03 -17.84 13.46
N ASP A 543 -6.11 -18.05 14.78
CA ASP A 543 -6.60 -19.31 15.33
C ASP A 543 -8.08 -19.54 15.00
N ALA A 544 -8.88 -18.49 14.96
CA ALA A 544 -10.29 -18.59 14.57
C ALA A 544 -10.45 -19.05 13.10
N GLU A 545 -9.67 -18.50 12.19
CA GLU A 545 -9.68 -18.98 10.79
C GLU A 545 -9.25 -20.45 10.70
N ARG A 546 -8.20 -20.84 11.46
CA ARG A 546 -7.71 -22.21 11.53
C ARG A 546 -8.82 -23.17 12.01
N GLU A 547 -9.48 -22.83 13.11
CA GLU A 547 -10.58 -23.65 13.66
C GLU A 547 -11.78 -23.71 12.71
N PHE A 548 -12.11 -22.59 12.07
CA PHE A 548 -13.21 -22.57 11.11
C PHE A 548 -12.91 -23.37 9.85
N ALA A 549 -11.64 -23.35 9.39
CA ALA A 549 -11.18 -24.21 8.29
C ALA A 549 -11.34 -25.72 8.62
N GLU A 550 -11.10 -26.13 9.87
CA GLU A 550 -11.35 -27.50 10.30
C GLU A 550 -12.84 -27.86 10.23
N ILE A 551 -13.73 -26.93 10.61
CA ILE A 551 -15.18 -27.11 10.51
C ILE A 551 -15.60 -27.29 9.04
N LEU A 552 -15.10 -26.44 8.12
CA LEU A 552 -15.40 -26.56 6.69
C LEU A 552 -14.84 -27.85 6.09
N LYS A 553 -13.63 -28.26 6.51
CA LYS A 553 -13.03 -29.55 6.12
C LYS A 553 -13.92 -30.72 6.54
N GLU A 554 -14.40 -30.75 7.79
CA GLU A 554 -15.30 -31.80 8.28
C GLU A 554 -16.58 -31.86 7.43
N LEU A 555 -17.20 -30.71 7.16
CA LEU A 555 -18.40 -30.64 6.31
C LEU A 555 -18.16 -31.21 4.92
N ALA A 556 -17.05 -30.83 4.27
CA ALA A 556 -16.70 -31.29 2.95
C ALA A 556 -16.34 -32.78 2.90
N GLN A 557 -15.68 -33.31 3.95
CA GLN A 557 -15.27 -34.71 4.01
C GLN A 557 -16.43 -35.66 4.24
N ASP A 558 -17.40 -35.31 5.06
CA ASP A 558 -18.56 -36.16 5.37
C ASP A 558 -19.35 -36.47 4.09
N ASP A 559 -19.66 -35.46 3.26
CA ASP A 559 -20.42 -35.69 2.02
C ASP A 559 -19.59 -36.36 0.91
N ASN A 560 -18.32 -36.02 0.80
CA ASN A 560 -17.42 -36.64 -0.15
C ASN A 560 -17.16 -38.13 0.19
N ASN A 561 -17.32 -38.53 1.46
CA ASN A 561 -17.20 -39.90 1.92
C ASN A 561 -18.52 -40.72 1.78
N GLU A 562 -19.68 -40.08 1.77
CA GLU A 562 -20.94 -40.80 1.49
C GLU A 562 -20.96 -41.35 0.07
N ASP A 563 -20.45 -40.63 -0.91
CA ASP A 563 -20.25 -41.15 -2.26
C ASP A 563 -19.26 -42.36 -2.31
N LYS A 564 -18.23 -42.36 -1.46
CA LYS A 564 -17.31 -43.51 -1.30
C LYS A 564 -17.99 -44.68 -0.59
N ARG A 565 -18.89 -44.48 0.36
CA ARG A 565 -19.65 -45.53 1.05
C ARG A 565 -20.69 -46.20 0.15
N VAL A 566 -21.28 -45.46 -0.78
CA VAL A 566 -22.20 -46.01 -1.78
C VAL A 566 -21.45 -46.84 -2.82
N ALA A 567 -20.19 -46.47 -3.16
CA ALA A 567 -19.33 -47.23 -4.07
C ALA A 567 -18.76 -48.53 -3.46
N MET A 568 -18.82 -48.71 -2.13
CA MET A 568 -18.36 -49.91 -1.42
C MET A 568 -19.36 -51.09 -1.45
N ARG A 569 -20.46 -51.02 -2.19
CA ARG A 569 -21.33 -52.20 -2.41
C ARG A 569 -20.69 -53.12 -3.42
N VAL A 570 -20.16 -54.22 -2.91
CA VAL A 570 -19.54 -55.29 -3.65
C VAL A 570 -20.47 -55.80 -4.76
N THR A 571 -20.08 -55.64 -6.00
CA THR A 571 -20.73 -56.33 -7.15
C THR A 571 -19.93 -57.55 -7.50
N VAL A 572 -20.46 -58.71 -7.15
CA VAL A 572 -19.99 -60.00 -7.66
C VAL A 572 -20.59 -60.20 -9.04
N GLY A 573 -19.77 -60.10 -10.09
CA GLY A 573 -20.23 -60.38 -11.44
C GLY A 573 -19.23 -59.95 -12.53
N LYS A 574 -19.20 -60.67 -13.65
CA LYS A 574 -18.32 -60.49 -14.83
C LYS A 574 -18.62 -59.16 -15.58
N ARG A 575 -18.26 -58.03 -14.99
CA ARG A 575 -18.33 -56.73 -15.67
C ARG A 575 -16.94 -56.08 -15.64
N ASN A 576 -16.66 -55.27 -16.65
CA ASN A 576 -15.55 -54.30 -16.51
C ASN A 576 -15.85 -53.39 -15.34
N PRO A 577 -14.91 -53.24 -14.39
CA PRO A 577 -15.13 -52.43 -13.21
C PRO A 577 -15.40 -50.98 -13.61
N ARG A 578 -16.36 -50.33 -12.93
CA ARG A 578 -16.68 -48.93 -13.14
C ARG A 578 -15.75 -48.06 -12.28
N ALA A 579 -15.52 -46.84 -12.75
CA ALA A 579 -14.78 -45.87 -11.96
C ALA A 579 -15.37 -45.75 -10.55
N GLY A 580 -14.53 -45.80 -9.49
CA GLY A 580 -14.92 -45.83 -8.08
C GLY A 580 -15.23 -47.19 -7.47
N GLU A 581 -15.25 -48.29 -8.27
CA GLU A 581 -15.40 -49.63 -7.72
C GLU A 581 -14.12 -50.12 -7.04
N VAL A 582 -14.29 -50.78 -5.88
CA VAL A 582 -13.20 -51.44 -5.17
C VAL A 582 -13.02 -52.82 -5.78
N LEU A 583 -11.80 -53.10 -6.27
CA LEU A 583 -11.46 -54.40 -6.83
C LEU A 583 -11.19 -55.42 -5.70
N LEU A 584 -11.19 -56.73 -6.04
CA LEU A 584 -10.95 -57.80 -5.08
C LEU A 584 -9.58 -57.73 -4.38
N ASP A 585 -8.63 -57.01 -4.94
CA ASP A 585 -7.32 -56.74 -4.37
C ASP A 585 -7.30 -55.51 -3.45
N GLY A 586 -8.45 -54.86 -3.19
CA GLY A 586 -8.59 -53.69 -2.38
C GLY A 586 -8.24 -52.36 -3.09
N SER A 587 -7.84 -52.40 -4.35
CA SER A 587 -7.60 -51.19 -5.14
C SER A 587 -8.91 -50.55 -5.60
N ILE A 588 -8.93 -49.23 -5.70
CA ILE A 588 -10.09 -48.45 -6.18
C ILE A 588 -9.84 -48.06 -7.63
N VAL A 589 -10.81 -48.34 -8.50
CA VAL A 589 -10.79 -47.89 -9.90
C VAL A 589 -10.85 -46.36 -9.88
N PRO A 590 -9.87 -45.64 -10.45
CA PRO A 590 -9.85 -44.20 -10.44
C PRO A 590 -11.16 -43.60 -10.99
N GLN A 591 -11.86 -42.86 -10.17
CA GLN A 591 -13.06 -42.13 -10.59
C GLN A 591 -12.61 -40.72 -10.97
N LYS A 592 -12.99 -40.26 -12.16
CA LYS A 592 -12.95 -38.81 -12.43
C LYS A 592 -13.94 -38.18 -11.45
N LEU A 593 -13.43 -37.40 -10.52
CA LEU A 593 -14.26 -36.62 -9.61
C LEU A 593 -15.18 -35.74 -10.45
N ASN A 594 -16.52 -35.90 -10.23
CA ASN A 594 -17.46 -35.00 -10.86
C ASN A 594 -17.57 -33.73 -10.04
N PRO A 595 -16.99 -32.58 -10.46
CA PRO A 595 -16.95 -31.37 -9.68
C PRO A 595 -18.33 -30.76 -9.43
N GLN A 596 -19.38 -31.24 -10.14
CA GLN A 596 -20.78 -30.83 -9.93
C GLN A 596 -21.44 -31.50 -8.72
N LYS A 597 -20.85 -32.56 -8.18
CA LYS A 597 -21.37 -33.32 -7.02
C LYS A 597 -20.46 -33.25 -5.80
N LYS A 598 -19.41 -32.43 -5.83
CA LYS A 598 -18.42 -32.32 -4.76
C LYS A 598 -18.46 -30.93 -4.16
N TYR A 599 -18.22 -30.83 -2.85
CA TYR A 599 -17.90 -29.58 -2.23
C TYR A 599 -16.59 -29.04 -2.82
N LEU A 600 -16.65 -27.85 -3.42
CA LEU A 600 -15.48 -27.10 -3.84
C LEU A 600 -15.30 -25.93 -2.87
N TRP A 601 -14.21 -25.90 -2.13
CA TRP A 601 -14.00 -24.87 -1.15
C TRP A 601 -12.53 -24.51 -1.03
N GLY A 602 -12.24 -23.32 -0.51
CA GLY A 602 -10.89 -22.87 -0.28
C GLY A 602 -10.82 -21.54 0.46
N LYS A 603 -9.63 -21.23 0.98
CA LYS A 603 -9.32 -19.91 1.50
C LYS A 603 -9.15 -18.94 0.33
N ASN A 604 -9.72 -17.76 0.48
CA ASN A 604 -9.51 -16.65 -0.44
C ASN A 604 -8.16 -15.97 -0.11
N PHE A 605 -7.06 -16.53 -0.61
CA PHE A 605 -5.76 -15.92 -0.43
C PHE A 605 -5.69 -14.59 -1.19
N LEU A 606 -5.41 -13.51 -0.45
CA LEU A 606 -5.50 -12.14 -0.95
C LEU A 606 -4.54 -11.82 -2.10
N SER A 607 -3.43 -12.56 -2.20
CA SER A 607 -2.50 -12.42 -3.31
C SER A 607 -3.21 -12.71 -4.64
N ARG A 608 -3.34 -11.67 -5.47
CA ARG A 608 -4.01 -11.71 -6.78
C ARG A 608 -5.50 -12.05 -6.77
N SER A 609 -6.18 -12.04 -5.60
CA SER A 609 -7.61 -12.30 -5.56
C SER A 609 -8.41 -11.09 -6.05
N GLU A 610 -9.38 -11.37 -6.95
CA GLU A 610 -10.43 -10.42 -7.35
C GLU A 610 -11.76 -10.70 -6.64
N ILE A 611 -11.82 -11.70 -5.75
CA ILE A 611 -13.03 -12.07 -5.02
C ILE A 611 -13.18 -11.12 -3.83
N LYS A 612 -13.81 -9.99 -4.08
CA LYS A 612 -14.04 -8.93 -3.11
C LYS A 612 -15.40 -8.30 -3.29
N PHE A 613 -15.93 -7.73 -2.21
CA PHE A 613 -17.19 -7.00 -2.18
C PHE A 613 -16.93 -5.58 -1.68
N GLU A 614 -17.42 -4.59 -2.40
CA GLU A 614 -17.15 -3.19 -2.11
C GLU A 614 -18.29 -2.56 -1.31
N TYR A 615 -17.96 -1.77 -0.29
CA TYR A 615 -18.88 -0.99 0.53
C TYR A 615 -18.31 0.40 0.79
N CYS A 616 -19.17 1.33 1.20
CA CYS A 616 -18.77 2.71 1.47
C CYS A 616 -18.84 3.01 2.97
N LEU A 617 -17.73 3.48 3.52
CA LEU A 617 -17.65 4.03 4.88
C LEU A 617 -16.78 5.28 4.82
N GLY A 618 -17.38 6.42 4.41
CA GLY A 618 -16.62 7.62 4.08
C GLY A 618 -15.81 7.49 2.78
N THR A 619 -15.22 6.33 2.52
CA THR A 619 -14.47 5.95 1.31
C THR A 619 -14.88 4.55 0.86
N ILE A 620 -14.50 4.17 -0.37
CA ILE A 620 -14.75 2.81 -0.86
C ILE A 620 -13.78 1.84 -0.18
N HIS A 621 -14.37 0.87 0.50
CA HIS A 621 -13.67 -0.26 1.12
C HIS A 621 -13.96 -1.54 0.37
N SER A 622 -13.04 -2.50 0.45
CA SER A 622 -13.21 -3.85 -0.09
C SER A 622 -13.15 -4.87 1.04
N SER A 623 -14.16 -5.74 1.13
CA SER A 623 -14.11 -6.94 1.95
C SER A 623 -13.76 -8.13 1.10
N TYR A 624 -12.84 -8.95 1.59
CA TYR A 624 -12.39 -10.20 0.99
C TYR A 624 -12.80 -11.34 1.92
N PRO A 625 -13.92 -12.05 1.64
CA PRO A 625 -14.30 -13.18 2.47
C PRO A 625 -13.14 -14.17 2.64
N ASP A 626 -12.93 -14.66 3.86
CA ASP A 626 -11.79 -15.54 4.17
C ASP A 626 -11.90 -16.90 3.47
N PHE A 627 -13.13 -17.45 3.39
CA PHE A 627 -13.39 -18.73 2.74
C PHE A 627 -14.56 -18.65 1.77
N ILE A 628 -14.50 -19.49 0.77
CA ILE A 628 -15.53 -19.65 -0.26
C ILE A 628 -15.79 -21.13 -0.43
N MET A 629 -17.08 -21.51 -0.45
CA MET A 629 -17.51 -22.89 -0.64
C MET A 629 -18.66 -22.95 -1.63
N LYS A 630 -18.61 -23.90 -2.55
CA LYS A 630 -19.74 -24.37 -3.34
C LYS A 630 -20.14 -25.73 -2.80
N ASP A 631 -21.36 -25.85 -2.32
CA ASP A 631 -21.87 -27.10 -1.76
C ASP A 631 -22.34 -28.11 -2.85
N SER A 632 -22.74 -29.30 -2.43
CA SER A 632 -23.21 -30.36 -3.30
C SER A 632 -24.51 -30.02 -4.06
N TYR A 633 -25.25 -29.02 -3.63
CA TYR A 633 -26.45 -28.50 -4.28
C TYR A 633 -26.15 -27.33 -5.27
N GLY A 634 -24.90 -26.91 -5.35
CA GLY A 634 -24.44 -25.81 -6.22
C GLY A 634 -24.59 -24.42 -5.59
N ARG A 635 -24.97 -24.32 -4.30
CA ARG A 635 -25.09 -23.04 -3.59
C ARG A 635 -23.68 -22.51 -3.25
N ILE A 636 -23.52 -21.20 -3.32
CA ILE A 636 -22.27 -20.52 -2.96
C ILE A 636 -22.37 -19.92 -1.57
N HIS A 637 -21.43 -20.27 -0.73
CA HIS A 637 -21.30 -19.83 0.65
C HIS A 637 -19.98 -19.06 0.81
N LEU A 638 -20.03 -17.86 1.41
CA LEU A 638 -18.91 -16.95 1.61
C LEU A 638 -18.78 -16.64 3.09
N PHE A 639 -17.57 -16.72 3.63
CA PHE A 639 -17.32 -16.63 5.08
C PHE A 639 -16.29 -15.56 5.39
N GLU A 640 -16.62 -14.64 6.28
CA GLU A 640 -15.72 -13.63 6.86
C GLU A 640 -15.57 -13.91 8.35
N VAL A 641 -14.47 -14.53 8.76
CA VAL A 641 -14.25 -15.06 10.11
C VAL A 641 -13.70 -13.99 11.04
N LYS A 642 -14.26 -13.88 12.24
CA LYS A 642 -13.79 -12.95 13.27
C LYS A 642 -13.61 -13.67 14.61
N SER A 643 -12.73 -13.12 15.47
CA SER A 643 -12.58 -13.58 16.85
C SER A 643 -12.56 -12.40 17.81
N VAL A 644 -13.27 -12.55 18.92
CA VAL A 644 -13.29 -11.57 20.03
C VAL A 644 -12.67 -12.23 21.26
N ASN A 645 -11.60 -11.61 21.78
CA ASN A 645 -10.91 -12.06 22.97
C ASN A 645 -10.57 -10.88 23.89
N CYS A 646 -10.07 -11.14 25.08
CA CYS A 646 -9.76 -10.11 26.06
C CYS A 646 -8.76 -9.05 25.57
N SER A 647 -7.91 -9.37 24.59
CA SER A 647 -6.89 -8.44 24.07
C SER A 647 -7.44 -7.49 23.01
N ASN A 648 -8.54 -7.81 22.33
CA ASN A 648 -9.11 -7.02 21.25
C ASN A 648 -10.56 -6.53 21.50
N ILE A 649 -11.15 -6.85 22.65
CA ILE A 649 -12.54 -6.49 22.97
C ILE A 649 -12.78 -4.98 22.92
N SER A 650 -11.83 -4.18 23.37
CA SER A 650 -11.92 -2.71 23.32
C SER A 650 -11.97 -2.16 21.89
N HIS A 651 -11.33 -2.83 20.94
CA HIS A 651 -11.41 -2.49 19.52
C HIS A 651 -12.78 -2.86 18.94
N PHE A 652 -13.31 -4.03 19.31
CA PHE A 652 -14.65 -4.47 18.87
C PHE A 652 -15.79 -3.63 19.44
N ASP A 653 -15.58 -3.03 20.60
CA ASP A 653 -16.55 -2.14 21.24
C ASP A 653 -16.46 -0.69 20.76
N SER A 654 -15.45 -0.33 19.97
CA SER A 654 -15.32 1.02 19.42
C SER A 654 -16.44 1.33 18.42
N ASP A 655 -16.87 2.59 18.38
CA ASP A 655 -17.92 3.03 17.46
C ASP A 655 -17.48 2.88 16.01
N GLU A 656 -16.22 3.17 15.69
CA GLU A 656 -15.63 2.99 14.36
C GLU A 656 -15.74 1.52 13.87
N TYR A 657 -15.47 0.56 14.75
CA TYR A 657 -15.59 -0.85 14.38
C TYR A 657 -17.04 -1.27 14.19
N LYS A 658 -17.96 -0.77 15.03
CA LYS A 658 -19.41 -1.04 14.90
C LYS A 658 -19.95 -0.50 13.57
N ASP A 659 -19.64 0.73 13.24
CA ASP A 659 -20.02 1.36 11.96
C ASP A 659 -19.50 0.53 10.78
N LYS A 660 -18.23 0.13 10.83
CA LYS A 660 -17.63 -0.74 9.80
C LYS A 660 -18.38 -2.07 9.65
N MET A 661 -18.75 -2.70 10.76
CA MET A 661 -19.48 -3.97 10.72
C MET A 661 -20.90 -3.82 10.22
N GLU A 662 -21.58 -2.72 10.55
CA GLU A 662 -22.91 -2.41 10.00
C GLU A 662 -22.88 -2.21 8.49
N GLU A 663 -21.93 -1.43 7.98
CA GLU A 663 -21.77 -1.22 6.54
C GLU A 663 -21.38 -2.52 5.81
N LEU A 664 -20.51 -3.33 6.40
CA LEU A 664 -20.17 -4.64 5.86
C LEU A 664 -21.39 -5.57 5.79
N LYS A 665 -22.20 -5.60 6.84
CA LYS A 665 -23.45 -6.37 6.86
C LYS A 665 -24.43 -5.85 5.80
N ARG A 666 -24.54 -4.54 5.64
CA ARG A 666 -25.37 -3.92 4.59
C ARG A 666 -24.91 -4.36 3.20
N CYS A 667 -23.60 -4.29 2.95
CA CYS A 667 -23.01 -4.76 1.71
C CYS A 667 -23.34 -6.23 1.42
N TYR A 668 -23.15 -7.11 2.39
CA TYR A 668 -23.43 -8.54 2.21
C TYR A 668 -24.92 -8.86 2.05
N LYS A 669 -25.82 -8.11 2.71
CA LYS A 669 -27.27 -8.21 2.49
C LYS A 669 -27.62 -7.86 1.05
N GLN A 670 -27.12 -6.73 0.53
CA GLN A 670 -27.35 -6.33 -0.85
C GLN A 670 -26.70 -7.30 -1.85
N ALA A 671 -25.47 -7.71 -1.60
CA ALA A 671 -24.78 -8.69 -2.43
C ALA A 671 -25.54 -10.03 -2.48
N SER A 672 -26.15 -10.47 -1.36
CA SER A 672 -26.96 -11.68 -1.32
C SER A 672 -28.22 -11.59 -2.19
N LEU A 673 -28.85 -10.42 -2.28
CA LEU A 673 -29.98 -10.17 -3.19
C LEU A 673 -29.55 -10.26 -4.66
N LEU A 674 -28.42 -9.66 -5.00
CA LEU A 674 -27.94 -9.58 -6.39
C LEU A 674 -27.37 -10.91 -6.91
N THR A 675 -26.74 -11.69 -6.03
CA THR A 675 -26.02 -12.92 -6.42
C THR A 675 -26.77 -14.21 -6.10
N GLY A 676 -27.69 -14.17 -5.16
CA GLY A 676 -28.34 -15.35 -4.57
C GLY A 676 -27.42 -16.15 -3.64
N TYR A 677 -26.31 -15.59 -3.19
CA TYR A 677 -25.32 -16.25 -2.34
C TYR A 677 -25.63 -16.13 -0.85
N TYR A 678 -25.00 -16.99 -0.08
CA TYR A 678 -25.11 -17.06 1.37
C TYR A 678 -23.82 -16.50 1.97
N PHE A 679 -23.93 -15.37 2.68
CA PHE A 679 -22.81 -14.74 3.37
C PHE A 679 -22.88 -15.05 4.85
N TYR A 680 -21.74 -15.38 5.44
CA TYR A 680 -21.65 -15.71 6.86
C TYR A 680 -20.60 -14.83 7.54
N LEU A 681 -20.94 -14.38 8.74
CA LEU A 681 -20.02 -13.73 9.67
C LEU A 681 -19.89 -14.60 10.92
N PRO A 682 -19.06 -15.65 10.90
CA PRO A 682 -18.77 -16.45 12.08
C PRO A 682 -17.84 -15.68 13.01
N VAL A 683 -18.27 -15.49 14.24
CA VAL A 683 -17.52 -14.84 15.31
C VAL A 683 -17.24 -15.84 16.41
N LEU A 684 -15.97 -16.12 16.69
CA LEU A 684 -15.54 -16.90 17.84
C LEU A 684 -15.46 -16.00 19.06
N LYS A 685 -16.33 -16.22 20.03
CA LYS A 685 -16.37 -15.50 21.29
C LYS A 685 -16.55 -16.48 22.45
N ASP A 686 -15.72 -16.37 23.48
CA ASP A 686 -15.80 -17.24 24.68
C ASP A 686 -15.88 -18.74 24.30
N GLU A 687 -14.98 -19.18 23.39
CA GLU A 687 -14.92 -20.56 22.84
C GLU A 687 -16.19 -21.03 22.12
N SER A 688 -17.11 -20.12 21.82
CA SER A 688 -18.38 -20.42 21.14
C SER A 688 -18.50 -19.68 19.82
N TRP A 689 -19.03 -20.37 18.80
CA TRP A 689 -19.28 -19.79 17.49
C TRP A 689 -20.67 -19.16 17.43
N HIS A 690 -20.70 -17.87 17.11
CA HIS A 690 -21.91 -17.10 16.78
C HIS A 690 -21.85 -16.75 15.29
N ILE A 691 -22.83 -17.24 14.51
CA ILE A 691 -22.81 -17.14 13.07
C ILE A 691 -23.99 -16.30 12.60
N SER A 692 -23.72 -15.11 12.03
CA SER A 692 -24.75 -14.36 11.30
C SER A 692 -24.77 -14.83 9.87
N LEU A 693 -25.92 -15.31 9.41
CA LEU A 693 -26.22 -15.62 8.01
C LEU A 693 -26.94 -14.45 7.37
N LEU A 694 -26.40 -13.97 6.27
CA LEU A 694 -26.94 -12.90 5.44
C LEU A 694 -27.34 -13.51 4.09
N SER A 695 -28.64 -13.59 3.84
CA SER A 695 -29.19 -14.18 2.61
C SER A 695 -30.51 -13.51 2.23
N ASN A 696 -30.72 -13.34 0.92
CA ASN A 696 -31.92 -12.68 0.38
C ASN A 696 -32.24 -11.34 1.08
N GLY A 697 -31.20 -10.55 1.40
CA GLY A 697 -31.32 -9.27 2.08
C GLY A 697 -31.60 -9.33 3.58
N ASN A 698 -31.80 -10.52 4.16
CA ASN A 698 -32.12 -10.71 5.57
C ASN A 698 -30.91 -11.21 6.37
N GLU A 699 -30.95 -11.00 7.68
CA GLU A 699 -29.97 -11.51 8.63
C GLU A 699 -30.63 -12.50 9.58
N THR A 700 -29.98 -13.65 9.78
CA THR A 700 -30.41 -14.69 10.73
C THR A 700 -29.22 -15.16 11.55
N THR A 701 -29.36 -15.26 12.85
CA THR A 701 -28.31 -15.81 13.71
C THR A 701 -28.46 -17.32 13.84
N LEU A 702 -27.35 -18.03 13.61
CA LEU A 702 -27.28 -19.48 13.67
C LEU A 702 -26.29 -19.93 14.74
N THR A 703 -26.60 -21.02 15.41
CA THR A 703 -25.64 -21.81 16.18
C THR A 703 -24.78 -22.64 15.20
N LEU A 704 -23.64 -23.12 15.65
CA LEU A 704 -22.76 -23.98 14.82
C LEU A 704 -23.49 -25.22 14.27
N ASN A 705 -24.34 -25.85 15.08
CA ASN A 705 -25.10 -27.02 14.66
C ASN A 705 -26.17 -26.65 13.63
N GLN A 706 -26.86 -25.53 13.79
CA GLN A 706 -27.82 -25.03 12.80
C GLN A 706 -27.12 -24.70 11.46
N PHE A 707 -25.94 -24.10 11.51
CA PHE A 707 -25.11 -23.82 10.33
C PHE A 707 -24.73 -25.13 9.61
N LYS A 708 -24.17 -26.10 10.36
CA LYS A 708 -23.79 -27.40 9.78
C LYS A 708 -24.98 -28.09 9.12
N ASN A 709 -26.14 -28.08 9.76
CA ASN A 709 -27.36 -28.66 9.21
C ASN A 709 -27.86 -27.90 7.97
N PHE A 710 -27.83 -26.57 7.98
CA PHE A 710 -28.24 -25.74 6.85
C PHE A 710 -27.40 -26.02 5.59
N VAL A 711 -26.09 -26.16 5.74
CA VAL A 711 -25.19 -26.47 4.62
C VAL A 711 -25.42 -27.89 4.08
N LYS A 712 -25.69 -28.86 4.97
CA LYS A 712 -25.92 -30.27 4.60
C LYS A 712 -27.30 -30.55 4.01
N THR A 713 -28.26 -29.68 4.21
CA THR A 713 -29.64 -29.90 3.78
C THR A 713 -30.06 -28.88 2.71
N ASN A 714 -30.96 -29.31 1.83
CA ASN A 714 -31.51 -28.42 0.80
C ASN A 714 -32.75 -27.64 1.29
N LYS A 715 -32.88 -27.46 2.61
CA LYS A 715 -34.04 -26.79 3.21
C LYS A 715 -33.67 -25.42 3.72
#